data_d8dabdf17a6339e93a8d47d3169a2caf
#
_entry.id   d8dabdf17a6339e93a8d47d3169a2caf
#
_cell.length_a   1.000
_cell.length_b   1.000
_cell.length_c   1.000
_cell.angle_alpha   90.00
_cell.angle_beta   90.00
_cell.angle_gamma   90.00
#
_symmetry.space_group_name_H-M   'P 1'
#
loop_
_entity.id
_entity.type
_entity.pdbx_description
1 polymer ?
#
loop_
_entity_poly.entity_id
_entity_poly.type
_entity_poly.pdbx_seq_one_letter_code
_entity_poly.pdbx_strand_id
1 'polypeptide(L)'
;MSPTEEAGLSITYDCGRTGPPDLRLLHYNDVYHVEAGSAEPIGGTPRFQTLINYYRNHPRFANLPPLLTFFSGDAFNPSLESSVTKGRHMVPFLNQAGTDVACIGNHDLDFGVEQFQHLRNQCKFPWLLANVLDPALGDGVSLANCLKTCMLESNGVKVGVIGLGEREWLDTVNALPPNIIYKSASETAKELVPSLRAQGAHLIVAVTHQREPNDNKLATRTPPGLIDIILGGHDHFYGHSLINSTHVLRSGTDFKQLSYIEAWRKTDDSGWDFSITRRDVVRAIPEDPATVELVDKLTSALKAKLQKPVGYTANPLDARFSTVRRKESNLGNFVCDLMRFHHNADCAMMASGTIRGDQIYPPGPLRVKDILSCFPFEDPVVVLRVTGRALRAALENGVSQLPALEGRFPQVSNIQYGYSLSAPSGSRIVFVKLGGNDLEDEKLYTLATRGYMARGKDGYTVLLAKSEGGEVEEIISEENGALISTILRQYFLSLKVLGKWNRLGPSMHRHWDSVNERWHGPGWLEATSPLASPEKQPEKRISNPTISGNASPPKFSSFQYNPRPKQQPGKTQDQVSRRDQPDDIGRDSISEDESTMDSESDSEPEVLSRPCTYVTTAALSVEDADHREIVARQFVRKWQRKAGLNPDKIQLVERVTDGSSPTWTRAIAPVVEGRIVQVDREQD
;
A
#
# COMPACT_ATOMS: atom_id res chain seq x y z
N MET A 1 32.74 26.07 -16.89
CA MET A 1 31.81 24.93 -17.15
C MET A 1 30.46 25.27 -16.53
N SER A 2 29.35 24.77 -17.11
CA SER A 2 28.03 25.08 -16.59
C SER A 2 27.74 24.20 -15.33
N PRO A 3 26.79 24.60 -14.46
CA PRO A 3 26.38 23.75 -13.36
C PRO A 3 25.95 22.33 -13.78
N THR A 4 25.42 22.19 -15.00
CA THR A 4 25.05 20.88 -15.56
C THR A 4 26.27 20.01 -15.87
N GLU A 5 27.43 20.60 -16.13
CA GLU A 5 28.65 19.84 -16.43
C GLU A 5 29.34 19.31 -15.17
N GLU A 6 29.38 20.08 -14.09
CA GLU A 6 30.21 19.81 -12.91
C GLU A 6 29.42 19.42 -11.65
N ALA A 7 28.22 19.99 -11.48
CA ALA A 7 27.46 19.77 -10.25
C ALA A 7 27.09 18.28 -10.06
N GLY A 8 27.42 17.75 -8.89
CA GLY A 8 27.13 16.36 -8.53
C GLY A 8 27.92 15.30 -9.32
N LEU A 9 29.01 15.69 -9.99
CA LEU A 9 29.88 14.77 -10.73
C LEU A 9 30.92 14.16 -9.80
N SER A 10 31.07 12.84 -9.85
CA SER A 10 32.17 12.11 -9.23
C SER A 10 32.54 10.88 -10.07
N ILE A 11 33.83 10.58 -10.15
CA ILE A 11 34.34 9.41 -10.84
C ILE A 11 34.23 8.21 -9.90
N THR A 12 33.46 7.19 -10.32
CA THR A 12 33.32 5.94 -9.57
C THR A 12 34.43 4.96 -9.92
N TYR A 13 34.74 4.86 -11.22
CA TYR A 13 35.78 3.98 -11.75
C TYR A 13 36.33 4.56 -13.04
N ASP A 14 37.66 4.55 -13.19
CA ASP A 14 38.35 5.01 -14.39
C ASP A 14 39.34 3.94 -14.87
N CYS A 15 39.14 3.44 -16.08
CA CYS A 15 40.06 2.49 -16.70
C CYS A 15 41.31 3.12 -17.32
N GLY A 16 41.41 4.47 -17.31
CA GLY A 16 42.54 5.23 -17.86
C GLY A 16 42.58 5.26 -19.40
N ARG A 17 41.52 4.86 -20.08
CA ARG A 17 41.41 4.98 -21.55
C ARG A 17 41.21 6.46 -21.93
N THR A 18 41.89 6.84 -23.02
CA THR A 18 41.75 8.16 -23.64
C THR A 18 41.26 8.00 -25.07
N GLY A 19 40.43 8.95 -25.51
CA GLY A 19 39.81 8.92 -26.83
C GLY A 19 38.32 8.54 -26.80
N PRO A 20 37.65 8.57 -27.99
CA PRO A 20 36.22 8.30 -28.05
C PRO A 20 35.89 6.87 -27.61
N PRO A 21 34.86 6.64 -26.80
CA PRO A 21 34.39 5.29 -26.47
C PRO A 21 33.71 4.62 -27.66
N ASP A 22 33.66 3.28 -27.65
CA ASP A 22 32.88 2.51 -28.63
C ASP A 22 31.39 2.49 -28.30
N LEU A 23 31.04 2.60 -26.97
CA LEU A 23 29.66 2.67 -26.47
C LEU A 23 29.54 3.67 -25.36
N ARG A 24 28.33 4.24 -25.21
CA ARG A 24 27.93 5.09 -24.09
C ARG A 24 26.63 4.57 -23.48
N LEU A 25 26.65 4.31 -22.18
CA LEU A 25 25.50 3.79 -21.45
C LEU A 25 25.11 4.77 -20.34
N LEU A 26 23.83 4.82 -20.04
CA LEU A 26 23.29 5.50 -18.87
C LEU A 26 22.48 4.49 -18.07
N HIS A 27 22.64 4.49 -16.75
CA HIS A 27 21.93 3.57 -15.87
C HIS A 27 21.29 4.30 -14.70
N TYR A 28 20.06 3.87 -14.36
CA TYR A 28 19.29 4.28 -13.19
C TYR A 28 18.36 3.16 -12.73
N ASN A 29 17.88 3.23 -11.48
CA ASN A 29 17.05 2.20 -10.85
C ASN A 29 16.17 2.79 -9.74
N ASP A 30 15.10 2.09 -9.35
CA ASP A 30 14.30 2.34 -8.15
C ASP A 30 13.80 3.79 -8.06
N VAL A 31 12.90 4.19 -8.94
CA VAL A 31 12.39 5.55 -9.07
C VAL A 31 10.91 5.61 -8.69
N TYR A 32 10.59 6.22 -7.56
CA TYR A 32 9.25 6.22 -6.98
C TYR A 32 8.61 7.60 -6.95
N HIS A 33 9.41 8.65 -6.67
CA HIS A 33 8.93 10.01 -6.47
C HIS A 33 9.37 10.92 -7.60
N VAL A 34 8.39 11.57 -8.24
CA VAL A 34 8.66 12.48 -9.37
C VAL A 34 9.17 13.86 -8.92
N GLU A 35 8.84 14.26 -7.70
CA GLU A 35 9.27 15.54 -7.11
C GLU A 35 10.61 15.42 -6.40
N ALA A 36 11.30 16.56 -6.26
CA ALA A 36 12.57 16.62 -5.55
C ALA A 36 12.38 16.42 -4.05
N GLY A 37 13.34 15.75 -3.42
CA GLY A 37 13.44 15.62 -1.97
C GLY A 37 13.92 16.91 -1.28
N SER A 38 14.01 16.88 0.05
CA SER A 38 14.46 18.02 0.87
C SER A 38 15.97 18.06 1.10
N ALA A 39 16.64 16.90 1.12
CA ALA A 39 18.05 16.72 1.40
C ALA A 39 18.84 16.35 0.13
N GLU A 40 20.07 16.85 0.03
CA GLU A 40 20.97 16.51 -1.09
C GLU A 40 21.45 15.05 -1.04
N PRO A 41 21.56 14.40 -2.20
CA PRO A 41 21.10 14.85 -3.51
C PRO A 41 19.56 14.87 -3.55
N ILE A 42 18.98 16.00 -4.02
CA ILE A 42 17.53 16.21 -3.94
C ILE A 42 16.73 15.42 -4.97
N GLY A 43 17.35 14.98 -6.07
CA GLY A 43 16.65 14.26 -7.12
C GLY A 43 15.62 15.10 -7.86
N GLY A 44 14.53 14.44 -8.25
CA GLY A 44 13.41 15.02 -9.01
C GLY A 44 13.57 14.89 -10.51
N THR A 45 12.48 14.45 -11.16
CA THR A 45 12.46 14.16 -12.61
C THR A 45 12.90 15.34 -13.48
N PRO A 46 12.58 16.64 -13.16
CA PRO A 46 13.02 17.75 -14.01
C PRO A 46 14.54 17.92 -14.06
N ARG A 47 15.23 17.79 -12.94
CA ARG A 47 16.70 17.87 -12.88
C ARG A 47 17.37 16.65 -13.49
N PHE A 48 16.78 15.50 -13.21
CA PHE A 48 17.24 14.23 -13.80
C PHE A 48 17.17 14.27 -15.32
N GLN A 49 16.07 14.80 -15.89
CA GLN A 49 15.92 14.97 -17.34
C GLN A 49 16.95 15.95 -17.92
N THR A 50 17.30 17.01 -17.19
CA THR A 50 18.37 17.91 -17.60
C THR A 50 19.71 17.18 -17.78
N LEU A 51 20.05 16.26 -16.86
CA LEU A 51 21.28 15.45 -16.98
C LEU A 51 21.20 14.46 -18.14
N ILE A 52 20.05 13.82 -18.36
CA ILE A 52 19.87 12.95 -19.53
C ILE A 52 20.05 13.74 -20.82
N ASN A 53 19.40 14.90 -20.93
CA ASN A 53 19.51 15.79 -22.09
C ASN A 53 20.95 16.27 -22.31
N TYR A 54 21.69 16.53 -21.24
CA TYR A 54 23.11 16.87 -21.31
C TYR A 54 23.90 15.73 -21.97
N TYR A 55 23.84 14.50 -21.48
CA TYR A 55 24.58 13.38 -22.04
C TYR A 55 24.11 12.98 -23.45
N ARG A 56 22.85 13.24 -23.78
CA ARG A 56 22.27 12.87 -25.06
C ARG A 56 22.51 13.91 -26.16
N ASN A 57 22.35 15.21 -25.85
CA ASN A 57 22.19 16.27 -26.84
C ASN A 57 23.28 17.36 -26.77
N HIS A 58 24.13 17.37 -25.72
CA HIS A 58 25.13 18.44 -25.62
C HIS A 58 26.21 18.32 -26.72
N PRO A 59 26.65 19.42 -27.34
CA PRO A 59 27.65 19.40 -28.45
C PRO A 59 28.94 18.65 -28.16
N ARG A 60 29.35 18.58 -26.87
CA ARG A 60 30.50 17.77 -26.43
C ARG A 60 30.41 16.31 -26.84
N PHE A 61 29.20 15.77 -26.97
CA PHE A 61 28.94 14.37 -27.26
C PHE A 61 28.47 14.13 -28.70
N ALA A 62 28.44 15.18 -29.56
CA ALA A 62 27.87 15.09 -30.90
C ALA A 62 28.58 14.06 -31.82
N ASN A 63 29.87 13.81 -31.60
CA ASN A 63 30.66 12.88 -32.38
C ASN A 63 30.93 11.55 -31.68
N LEU A 64 30.24 11.30 -30.58
CA LEU A 64 30.33 10.06 -29.81
C LEU A 64 29.15 9.13 -30.13
N PRO A 65 29.24 7.83 -29.83
CA PRO A 65 28.15 6.88 -30.05
C PRO A 65 26.83 7.35 -29.40
N PRO A 66 25.66 7.04 -30.00
CA PRO A 66 24.37 7.26 -29.37
C PRO A 66 24.27 6.64 -27.96
N LEU A 67 23.66 7.36 -27.03
CA LEU A 67 23.50 6.94 -25.65
C LEU A 67 22.43 5.85 -25.55
N LEU A 68 22.75 4.71 -24.93
CA LEU A 68 21.79 3.67 -24.54
C LEU A 68 21.45 3.82 -23.07
N THR A 69 20.16 3.77 -22.73
CA THR A 69 19.65 4.02 -21.37
C THR A 69 19.00 2.76 -20.79
N PHE A 70 19.50 2.31 -19.64
CA PHE A 70 19.10 1.09 -18.94
C PHE A 70 18.39 1.43 -17.63
N PHE A 71 17.30 0.72 -17.36
CA PHE A 71 16.53 0.86 -16.13
C PHE A 71 16.39 -0.48 -15.42
N SER A 72 16.79 -0.54 -14.16
CA SER A 72 16.83 -1.78 -13.37
C SER A 72 15.62 -1.98 -12.47
N GLY A 73 14.44 -1.50 -12.90
CA GLY A 73 13.17 -1.81 -12.26
C GLY A 73 12.80 -0.93 -11.07
N ASP A 74 11.58 -1.17 -10.59
CA ASP A 74 10.91 -0.45 -9.51
C ASP A 74 10.60 1.00 -9.83
N ALA A 75 9.50 1.20 -10.60
CA ALA A 75 9.00 2.52 -10.95
C ALA A 75 7.54 2.74 -10.51
N PHE A 76 6.71 1.69 -10.48
CA PHE A 76 5.27 1.90 -10.41
C PHE A 76 4.71 2.00 -9.00
N ASN A 77 5.45 1.58 -7.98
CA ASN A 77 5.14 1.70 -6.55
C ASN A 77 6.46 1.60 -5.74
N PRO A 78 6.52 2.04 -4.46
CA PRO A 78 5.53 2.77 -3.69
C PRO A 78 5.74 4.29 -3.76
N SER A 79 4.70 5.02 -4.08
CA SER A 79 4.64 6.47 -3.87
C SER A 79 3.20 6.87 -3.53
N LEU A 80 3.03 8.11 -3.08
CA LEU A 80 1.70 8.64 -2.84
C LEU A 80 0.88 8.72 -4.13
N GLU A 81 1.54 9.16 -5.20
CA GLU A 81 0.98 9.27 -6.54
C GLU A 81 0.60 7.89 -7.09
N SER A 82 1.44 6.88 -6.85
CA SER A 82 1.20 5.51 -7.30
C SER A 82 -0.03 4.88 -6.64
N SER A 83 -0.28 5.17 -5.37
CA SER A 83 -1.47 4.68 -4.66
C SER A 83 -2.79 5.13 -5.32
N VAL A 84 -2.79 6.31 -5.98
CA VAL A 84 -3.97 6.86 -6.67
C VAL A 84 -3.98 6.54 -8.16
N THR A 85 -2.83 6.62 -8.83
CA THR A 85 -2.73 6.45 -10.29
C THR A 85 -2.45 5.00 -10.70
N LYS A 86 -2.17 4.12 -9.73
CA LYS A 86 -1.76 2.74 -9.97
C LYS A 86 -0.54 2.65 -10.90
N GLY A 87 0.44 3.55 -10.68
CA GLY A 87 1.68 3.61 -11.43
C GLY A 87 1.64 4.37 -12.76
N ARG A 88 0.43 4.73 -13.27
CA ARG A 88 0.29 5.36 -14.61
C ARG A 88 1.07 6.65 -14.77
N HIS A 89 1.25 7.42 -13.71
CA HIS A 89 1.98 8.69 -13.76
C HIS A 89 3.46 8.53 -14.10
N MET A 90 4.07 7.35 -13.86
CA MET A 90 5.49 7.09 -14.14
C MET A 90 5.81 6.84 -15.62
N VAL A 91 4.86 6.29 -16.38
CA VAL A 91 5.08 5.93 -17.80
C VAL A 91 5.57 7.11 -18.65
N PRO A 92 4.98 8.33 -18.57
CA PRO A 92 5.48 9.49 -19.31
C PRO A 92 6.94 9.84 -19.01
N PHE A 93 7.35 9.75 -17.73
CA PHE A 93 8.73 10.08 -17.31
C PHE A 93 9.73 9.05 -17.82
N LEU A 94 9.42 7.74 -17.71
CA LEU A 94 10.26 6.66 -18.24
C LEU A 94 10.43 6.78 -19.76
N ASN A 95 9.36 7.12 -20.48
CA ASN A 95 9.40 7.37 -21.92
C ASN A 95 10.21 8.63 -22.27
N GLN A 96 10.07 9.70 -21.49
CA GLN A 96 10.81 10.96 -21.69
C GLN A 96 12.29 10.79 -21.39
N ALA A 97 12.65 10.00 -20.38
CA ALA A 97 14.03 9.62 -20.08
C ALA A 97 14.70 8.90 -21.29
N GLY A 98 13.90 8.42 -22.24
CA GLY A 98 14.39 7.70 -23.41
C GLY A 98 15.05 6.39 -23.00
N THR A 99 14.42 5.67 -22.08
CA THR A 99 14.81 4.32 -21.69
C THR A 99 14.77 3.40 -22.91
N ASP A 100 15.81 2.59 -23.09
CA ASP A 100 15.90 1.63 -24.22
C ASP A 100 15.52 0.22 -23.77
N VAL A 101 15.72 -0.10 -22.49
CA VAL A 101 15.37 -1.41 -21.92
C VAL A 101 15.22 -1.31 -20.41
N ALA A 102 14.32 -2.13 -19.84
CA ALA A 102 14.13 -2.24 -18.40
C ALA A 102 14.08 -3.71 -17.94
N CYS A 103 14.45 -3.94 -16.67
CA CYS A 103 14.14 -5.15 -15.92
C CYS A 103 12.92 -4.89 -15.02
N ILE A 104 12.12 -5.92 -14.72
CA ILE A 104 11.04 -5.81 -13.73
C ILE A 104 11.63 -5.84 -12.33
N GLY A 105 11.15 -4.93 -11.45
CA GLY A 105 11.33 -5.03 -10.01
C GLY A 105 10.08 -5.56 -9.28
N ASN A 106 10.21 -5.81 -7.98
CA ASN A 106 9.09 -6.32 -7.17
C ASN A 106 7.94 -5.33 -7.06
N HIS A 107 8.25 -4.04 -6.91
CA HIS A 107 7.22 -2.99 -6.77
C HIS A 107 6.52 -2.63 -8.08
N ASP A 108 7.04 -3.05 -9.23
CA ASP A 108 6.33 -2.95 -10.50
C ASP A 108 5.10 -3.88 -10.55
N LEU A 109 5.07 -4.91 -9.72
CA LEU A 109 3.99 -5.90 -9.62
C LEU A 109 3.03 -5.68 -8.44
N ASP A 110 3.19 -4.65 -7.62
CA ASP A 110 2.38 -4.40 -6.43
C ASP A 110 0.88 -4.21 -6.73
N PHE A 111 0.56 -3.71 -7.91
CA PHE A 111 -0.83 -3.55 -8.38
C PHE A 111 -1.33 -4.74 -9.22
N GLY A 112 -0.61 -5.86 -9.20
CA GLY A 112 -0.91 -7.07 -9.93
C GLY A 112 -0.35 -7.10 -11.35
N VAL A 113 -0.25 -8.32 -11.90
CA VAL A 113 0.34 -8.58 -13.22
C VAL A 113 -0.42 -7.88 -14.35
N GLU A 114 -1.74 -7.84 -14.29
CA GLU A 114 -2.57 -7.18 -15.31
C GLU A 114 -2.31 -5.68 -15.40
N GLN A 115 -2.21 -5.00 -14.24
CA GLN A 115 -1.89 -3.58 -14.20
C GLN A 115 -0.49 -3.32 -14.72
N PHE A 116 0.50 -4.14 -14.35
CA PHE A 116 1.85 -4.04 -14.91
C PHE A 116 1.84 -4.18 -16.45
N GLN A 117 1.13 -5.18 -16.99
CA GLN A 117 1.00 -5.37 -18.43
C GLN A 117 0.37 -4.16 -19.12
N HIS A 118 -0.67 -3.56 -18.49
CA HIS A 118 -1.29 -2.35 -18.98
C HIS A 118 -0.30 -1.17 -19.04
N LEU A 119 0.52 -0.98 -18.00
CA LEU A 119 1.54 0.08 -17.94
C LEU A 119 2.69 -0.18 -18.91
N ARG A 120 3.20 -1.40 -18.94
CA ARG A 120 4.27 -1.81 -19.85
C ARG A 120 3.91 -1.57 -21.31
N ASN A 121 2.66 -1.83 -21.71
CA ASN A 121 2.21 -1.62 -23.11
C ASN A 121 2.19 -0.15 -23.52
N GLN A 122 2.26 0.80 -22.56
CA GLN A 122 2.39 2.23 -22.79
C GLN A 122 3.85 2.71 -22.77
N CYS A 123 4.78 1.87 -22.31
CA CYS A 123 6.22 2.13 -22.40
C CYS A 123 6.74 1.91 -23.83
N LYS A 124 7.69 2.75 -24.25
CA LYS A 124 8.28 2.70 -25.60
C LYS A 124 9.49 1.78 -25.71
N PHE A 125 9.72 0.95 -24.72
CA PHE A 125 10.87 0.07 -24.58
C PHE A 125 10.44 -1.29 -24.02
N PRO A 126 11.23 -2.37 -24.26
CA PRO A 126 10.95 -3.68 -23.72
C PRO A 126 11.26 -3.78 -22.22
N TRP A 127 10.45 -4.57 -21.53
CA TRP A 127 10.70 -5.02 -20.16
C TRP A 127 11.16 -6.48 -20.17
N LEU A 128 12.21 -6.78 -19.42
CA LEU A 128 12.87 -8.09 -19.40
C LEU A 128 12.69 -8.78 -18.04
N LEU A 129 12.50 -10.10 -18.09
CA LEU A 129 12.60 -10.99 -16.93
C LEU A 129 12.80 -12.43 -17.42
N ALA A 130 14.00 -12.97 -17.31
CA ALA A 130 14.34 -14.25 -17.91
C ALA A 130 14.14 -15.46 -17.01
N ASN A 131 14.28 -15.28 -15.71
CA ASN A 131 14.41 -16.37 -14.73
C ASN A 131 13.20 -16.57 -13.83
N VAL A 132 12.10 -15.84 -14.07
CA VAL A 132 10.81 -16.03 -13.39
C VAL A 132 9.77 -16.39 -14.45
N LEU A 133 9.23 -17.60 -14.37
CA LEU A 133 8.36 -18.16 -15.41
C LEU A 133 6.95 -18.38 -14.86
N ASP A 134 5.96 -18.17 -15.74
CA ASP A 134 4.55 -18.40 -15.46
C ASP A 134 4.03 -19.56 -16.33
N PRO A 135 3.91 -20.76 -15.78
CA PRO A 135 3.42 -21.92 -16.52
C PRO A 135 1.98 -21.78 -17.05
N ALA A 136 1.17 -20.88 -16.47
CA ALA A 136 -0.18 -20.63 -16.96
C ALA A 136 -0.19 -19.94 -18.33
N LEU A 137 0.89 -19.22 -18.68
CA LEU A 137 1.06 -18.59 -19.99
C LEU A 137 1.68 -19.52 -21.04
N GLY A 138 2.24 -20.66 -20.62
CA GLY A 138 2.88 -21.65 -21.47
C GLY A 138 4.25 -22.09 -20.93
N ASP A 139 4.77 -23.20 -21.47
CA ASP A 139 6.06 -23.72 -21.05
C ASP A 139 7.19 -22.74 -21.34
N GLY A 140 7.96 -22.43 -20.32
CA GLY A 140 9.10 -21.53 -20.42
C GLY A 140 8.76 -20.05 -20.68
N VAL A 141 7.49 -19.65 -20.60
CA VAL A 141 7.07 -18.23 -20.76
C VAL A 141 7.40 -17.46 -19.49
N SER A 142 7.96 -16.26 -19.65
CA SER A 142 8.27 -15.38 -18.50
C SER A 142 7.03 -14.78 -17.88
N LEU A 143 7.09 -14.51 -16.57
CA LEU A 143 6.06 -13.81 -15.82
C LEU A 143 5.64 -12.52 -16.57
N ALA A 144 4.35 -12.22 -16.53
CA ALA A 144 3.74 -11.10 -17.26
C ALA A 144 3.99 -11.11 -18.79
N ASN A 145 4.41 -12.23 -19.36
CA ASN A 145 4.79 -12.35 -20.78
C ASN A 145 5.91 -11.35 -21.19
N CYS A 146 6.88 -11.13 -20.31
CA CYS A 146 8.04 -10.30 -20.61
C CYS A 146 9.03 -11.00 -21.50
N LEU A 147 9.88 -10.21 -22.18
CA LEU A 147 10.99 -10.78 -22.93
C LEU A 147 12.05 -11.30 -21.94
N LYS A 148 12.78 -12.34 -22.33
CA LYS A 148 13.93 -12.85 -21.54
C LYS A 148 15.18 -12.02 -21.81
N THR A 149 15.36 -11.67 -23.07
CA THR A 149 16.53 -10.97 -23.60
C THR A 149 16.11 -10.01 -24.71
N CYS A 150 16.95 -9.03 -24.99
CA CYS A 150 16.85 -8.24 -26.21
C CYS A 150 18.23 -7.92 -26.78
N MET A 151 18.26 -7.48 -28.02
CA MET A 151 19.48 -6.99 -28.72
C MET A 151 19.29 -5.49 -28.98
N LEU A 152 20.17 -4.68 -28.40
CA LEU A 152 20.28 -3.25 -28.72
C LEU A 152 21.48 -3.05 -29.65
N GLU A 153 21.50 -1.92 -30.36
CA GLU A 153 22.63 -1.55 -31.25
C GLU A 153 22.93 -0.06 -31.12
N SER A 154 24.19 0.28 -30.99
CA SER A 154 24.69 1.65 -31.03
C SER A 154 26.01 1.67 -31.74
N ASN A 155 26.13 2.53 -32.80
CA ASN A 155 27.35 2.72 -33.57
C ASN A 155 27.93 1.41 -34.16
N GLY A 156 27.07 0.49 -34.64
CA GLY A 156 27.48 -0.82 -35.18
C GLY A 156 27.91 -1.85 -34.12
N VAL A 157 27.85 -1.49 -32.83
CA VAL A 157 28.11 -2.40 -31.73
C VAL A 157 26.80 -2.98 -31.19
N LYS A 158 26.67 -4.31 -31.24
CA LYS A 158 25.51 -5.03 -30.74
C LYS A 158 25.66 -5.31 -29.22
N VAL A 159 24.65 -4.96 -28.45
CA VAL A 159 24.58 -5.16 -26.99
C VAL A 159 23.50 -6.17 -26.70
N GLY A 160 23.88 -7.34 -26.24
CA GLY A 160 22.97 -8.37 -25.74
C GLY A 160 22.55 -8.06 -24.30
N VAL A 161 21.26 -7.97 -24.05
CA VAL A 161 20.72 -7.64 -22.73
C VAL A 161 19.89 -8.79 -22.19
N ILE A 162 20.10 -9.16 -20.91
CA ILE A 162 19.32 -10.16 -20.19
C ILE A 162 18.72 -9.53 -18.92
N GLY A 163 17.43 -9.78 -18.63
CA GLY A 163 16.77 -9.32 -17.43
C GLY A 163 16.70 -10.41 -16.35
N LEU A 164 17.09 -10.13 -15.11
CA LEU A 164 17.14 -11.12 -14.03
C LEU A 164 16.59 -10.57 -12.71
N GLY A 165 15.67 -11.34 -12.09
CA GLY A 165 15.13 -11.07 -10.76
C GLY A 165 15.70 -12.01 -9.70
N GLU A 166 15.57 -11.65 -8.41
CA GLU A 166 15.92 -12.55 -7.33
C GLU A 166 14.71 -13.34 -6.81
N ARG A 167 14.98 -14.44 -6.08
CA ARG A 167 13.94 -15.29 -5.50
C ARG A 167 13.14 -14.57 -4.41
N GLU A 168 13.85 -13.87 -3.57
CA GLU A 168 13.36 -13.36 -2.30
C GLU A 168 12.30 -12.26 -2.50
N TRP A 169 12.41 -11.43 -3.53
CA TRP A 169 11.39 -10.41 -3.76
C TRP A 169 10.05 -10.97 -4.29
N LEU A 170 10.04 -12.17 -4.88
CA LEU A 170 8.78 -12.84 -5.23
C LEU A 170 7.91 -13.09 -3.99
N ASP A 171 8.55 -13.28 -2.84
CA ASP A 171 7.86 -13.46 -1.59
C ASP A 171 7.25 -12.15 -1.03
N THR A 172 7.61 -10.99 -1.56
CA THR A 172 7.07 -9.68 -1.15
C THR A 172 5.93 -9.20 -2.04
N VAL A 173 5.74 -9.78 -3.23
CA VAL A 173 4.65 -9.42 -4.15
C VAL A 173 3.36 -10.08 -3.71
N ASN A 174 2.31 -9.27 -3.50
CA ASN A 174 1.03 -9.74 -2.95
C ASN A 174 0.18 -10.53 -3.95
N ALA A 175 0.22 -10.19 -5.23
CA ALA A 175 -0.68 -10.73 -6.26
C ALA A 175 0.09 -11.40 -7.40
N LEU A 176 0.82 -12.49 -7.09
CA LEU A 176 1.45 -13.32 -8.11
C LEU A 176 0.50 -14.44 -8.57
N PRO A 177 0.57 -14.85 -9.85
CA PRO A 177 -0.08 -16.06 -10.31
C PRO A 177 0.38 -17.30 -9.52
N PRO A 178 -0.46 -18.31 -9.33
CA PRO A 178 -0.06 -19.53 -8.66
C PRO A 178 0.97 -20.30 -9.49
N ASN A 179 1.82 -21.08 -8.83
CA ASN A 179 2.81 -21.98 -9.45
C ASN A 179 3.92 -21.28 -10.26
N ILE A 180 4.30 -20.05 -9.92
CA ILE A 180 5.45 -19.38 -10.52
C ILE A 180 6.72 -20.21 -10.31
N ILE A 181 7.50 -20.35 -11.37
CA ILE A 181 8.78 -21.07 -11.36
C ILE A 181 9.92 -20.06 -11.34
N TYR A 182 10.76 -20.13 -10.32
CA TYR A 182 12.00 -19.38 -10.26
C TYR A 182 13.19 -20.26 -10.69
N LYS A 183 14.00 -19.75 -11.63
CA LYS A 183 15.29 -20.32 -12.00
C LYS A 183 16.43 -19.48 -11.42
N SER A 184 17.56 -20.12 -11.08
CA SER A 184 18.75 -19.39 -10.64
C SER A 184 19.20 -18.39 -11.71
N ALA A 185 19.48 -17.15 -11.30
CA ALA A 185 19.96 -16.10 -12.21
C ALA A 185 21.24 -16.51 -12.94
N SER A 186 22.20 -17.13 -12.24
CA SER A 186 23.46 -17.59 -12.85
C SER A 186 23.27 -18.74 -13.84
N GLU A 187 22.36 -19.69 -13.56
CA GLU A 187 22.06 -20.78 -14.52
C GLU A 187 21.32 -20.25 -15.74
N THR A 188 20.38 -19.33 -15.54
CA THR A 188 19.67 -18.67 -16.65
C THR A 188 20.62 -17.86 -17.53
N ALA A 189 21.58 -17.15 -16.96
CA ALA A 189 22.59 -16.44 -17.73
C ALA A 189 23.47 -17.40 -18.55
N LYS A 190 23.91 -18.52 -17.97
CA LYS A 190 24.69 -19.56 -18.70
C LYS A 190 23.90 -20.19 -19.83
N GLU A 191 22.57 -20.32 -19.68
CA GLU A 191 21.67 -20.87 -20.70
C GLU A 191 21.49 -19.88 -21.87
N LEU A 192 21.24 -18.59 -21.59
CA LEU A 192 20.77 -17.64 -22.61
C LEU A 192 21.89 -16.78 -23.25
N VAL A 193 22.95 -16.45 -22.51
CA VAL A 193 24.03 -15.59 -23.02
C VAL A 193 24.76 -16.18 -24.24
N PRO A 194 25.05 -17.50 -24.32
CA PRO A 194 25.65 -18.07 -25.53
C PRO A 194 24.83 -17.82 -26.81
N SER A 195 23.50 -17.83 -26.69
CA SER A 195 22.61 -17.51 -27.83
C SER A 195 22.72 -16.04 -28.25
N LEU A 196 22.85 -15.10 -27.30
CA LEU A 196 23.06 -13.68 -27.60
C LEU A 196 24.40 -13.47 -28.31
N ARG A 197 25.47 -14.11 -27.83
CA ARG A 197 26.79 -14.09 -28.49
C ARG A 197 26.73 -14.67 -29.93
N ALA A 198 26.02 -15.79 -30.10
CA ALA A 198 25.83 -16.38 -31.45
C ALA A 198 25.04 -15.47 -32.41
N GLN A 199 24.17 -14.61 -31.90
CA GLN A 199 23.46 -13.57 -32.63
C GLN A 199 24.33 -12.34 -32.91
N GLY A 200 25.59 -12.34 -32.46
CA GLY A 200 26.58 -11.31 -32.71
C GLY A 200 26.67 -10.23 -31.64
N ALA A 201 26.20 -10.49 -30.42
CA ALA A 201 26.39 -9.56 -29.29
C ALA A 201 27.89 -9.38 -29.00
N HIS A 202 28.35 -8.14 -29.03
CA HIS A 202 29.72 -7.75 -28.69
C HIS A 202 29.89 -7.46 -27.19
N LEU A 203 28.85 -6.88 -26.55
CA LEU A 203 28.78 -6.61 -25.14
C LEU A 203 27.57 -7.35 -24.54
N ILE A 204 27.70 -7.92 -23.36
CA ILE A 204 26.58 -8.50 -22.59
C ILE A 204 26.33 -7.67 -21.33
N VAL A 205 25.13 -7.15 -21.23
CA VAL A 205 24.62 -6.42 -20.06
C VAL A 205 23.57 -7.27 -19.36
N ALA A 206 23.76 -7.57 -18.09
CA ALA A 206 22.69 -8.07 -17.24
C ALA A 206 22.02 -6.88 -16.54
N VAL A 207 20.75 -6.63 -16.85
CA VAL A 207 19.92 -5.68 -16.10
C VAL A 207 19.19 -6.47 -15.03
N THR A 208 19.50 -6.19 -13.77
CA THR A 208 19.03 -7.03 -12.67
C THR A 208 18.21 -6.23 -11.64
N HIS A 209 17.22 -6.88 -11.06
CA HIS A 209 16.59 -6.35 -9.87
C HIS A 209 16.80 -7.35 -8.72
N GLN A 210 17.95 -7.25 -8.08
CA GLN A 210 18.43 -8.17 -7.03
C GLN A 210 19.19 -7.38 -5.96
N ARG A 211 19.22 -7.90 -4.72
CA ARG A 211 20.11 -7.37 -3.69
C ARG A 211 21.57 -7.56 -4.06
N GLU A 212 22.45 -6.68 -3.58
CA GLU A 212 23.89 -6.71 -3.87
C GLU A 212 24.52 -8.10 -3.68
N PRO A 213 24.26 -8.87 -2.60
CA PRO A 213 24.83 -10.20 -2.44
C PRO A 213 24.46 -11.18 -3.56
N ASN A 214 23.25 -11.04 -4.16
CA ASN A 214 22.81 -11.89 -5.24
C ASN A 214 23.42 -11.48 -6.59
N ASP A 215 23.63 -10.19 -6.86
CA ASP A 215 24.39 -9.73 -8.03
C ASP A 215 25.88 -10.13 -7.91
N ASN A 216 26.47 -10.00 -6.74
CA ASN A 216 27.84 -10.46 -6.46
C ASN A 216 27.98 -11.98 -6.66
N LYS A 217 26.95 -12.73 -6.27
CA LYS A 217 26.87 -14.18 -6.51
C LYS A 217 26.70 -14.51 -8.00
N LEU A 218 25.92 -13.73 -8.74
CA LEU A 218 25.79 -13.86 -10.20
C LEU A 218 27.15 -13.69 -10.87
N ALA A 219 27.88 -12.60 -10.57
CA ALA A 219 29.22 -12.34 -11.09
C ALA A 219 30.24 -13.45 -10.70
N THR A 220 30.15 -13.99 -9.50
CA THR A 220 31.06 -15.04 -9.00
C THR A 220 30.76 -16.41 -9.65
N ARG A 221 29.49 -16.75 -9.88
CA ARG A 221 29.07 -18.08 -10.35
C ARG A 221 28.99 -18.23 -11.86
N THR A 222 29.14 -17.14 -12.60
CA THR A 222 29.27 -17.17 -14.06
C THR A 222 30.75 -17.18 -14.48
N PRO A 223 31.09 -17.82 -15.60
CA PRO A 223 32.44 -17.76 -16.13
C PRO A 223 32.88 -16.32 -16.41
N PRO A 224 34.16 -15.96 -16.17
CA PRO A 224 34.70 -14.66 -16.56
C PRO A 224 34.39 -14.34 -18.03
N GLY A 225 33.89 -13.12 -18.32
CA GLY A 225 33.55 -12.69 -19.68
C GLY A 225 32.20 -13.22 -20.21
N LEU A 226 31.45 -14.03 -19.43
CA LEU A 226 30.09 -14.37 -19.82
C LEU A 226 29.19 -13.13 -19.77
N ILE A 227 29.24 -12.36 -18.70
CA ILE A 227 28.59 -11.07 -18.50
C ILE A 227 29.67 -10.02 -18.34
N ASP A 228 29.62 -8.94 -19.13
CA ASP A 228 30.61 -7.87 -19.09
C ASP A 228 30.32 -6.87 -17.99
N ILE A 229 29.02 -6.52 -17.78
CA ILE A 229 28.56 -5.60 -16.74
C ILE A 229 27.17 -6.00 -16.23
N ILE A 230 26.97 -5.91 -14.93
CA ILE A 230 25.69 -6.04 -14.23
C ILE A 230 25.24 -4.65 -13.82
N LEU A 231 24.04 -4.27 -14.25
CA LEU A 231 23.35 -3.04 -13.89
C LEU A 231 22.19 -3.42 -12.97
N GLY A 232 22.37 -3.23 -11.65
CA GLY A 232 21.48 -3.73 -10.60
C GLY A 232 20.56 -2.67 -10.01
N GLY A 233 19.50 -3.11 -9.35
CA GLY A 233 18.55 -2.30 -8.59
C GLY A 233 18.30 -2.87 -7.19
N HIS A 234 17.13 -2.51 -6.59
CA HIS A 234 16.57 -3.03 -5.35
C HIS A 234 17.12 -2.44 -4.03
N ASP A 235 18.42 -2.20 -3.90
CA ASP A 235 19.04 -1.83 -2.61
C ASP A 235 19.10 -0.32 -2.32
N HIS A 236 18.59 0.55 -3.17
CA HIS A 236 18.44 2.00 -3.00
C HIS A 236 19.74 2.77 -2.62
N PHE A 237 20.91 2.21 -2.85
CA PHE A 237 22.18 2.92 -2.64
C PHE A 237 23.04 2.94 -3.91
N TYR A 238 23.96 3.88 -3.97
CA TYR A 238 24.94 3.93 -5.05
C TYR A 238 26.13 3.07 -4.70
N GLY A 239 26.48 2.10 -5.55
CA GLY A 239 27.60 1.20 -5.30
C GLY A 239 28.19 0.63 -6.59
N HIS A 240 29.49 0.35 -6.56
CA HIS A 240 30.21 -0.30 -7.63
C HIS A 240 31.22 -1.29 -7.06
N SER A 241 31.28 -2.46 -7.65
CA SER A 241 32.32 -3.46 -7.38
C SER A 241 32.76 -4.16 -8.68
N LEU A 242 33.99 -4.67 -8.67
CA LEU A 242 34.54 -5.47 -9.76
C LEU A 242 34.76 -6.89 -9.24
N ILE A 243 33.98 -7.85 -9.73
CA ILE A 243 33.96 -9.23 -9.24
C ILE A 243 34.15 -10.16 -10.43
N ASN A 244 35.18 -11.01 -10.38
CA ASN A 244 35.46 -12.00 -11.43
C ASN A 244 35.51 -11.35 -12.83
N SER A 245 36.12 -10.17 -12.95
CA SER A 245 36.19 -9.32 -14.16
C SER A 245 34.83 -8.76 -14.67
N THR A 246 33.76 -8.90 -13.89
CA THR A 246 32.44 -8.31 -14.18
C THR A 246 32.22 -7.08 -13.30
N HIS A 247 31.87 -5.95 -13.92
CA HIS A 247 31.46 -4.77 -13.18
C HIS A 247 30.02 -4.95 -12.63
N VAL A 248 29.82 -4.69 -11.35
CA VAL A 248 28.50 -4.72 -10.67
C VAL A 248 28.20 -3.30 -10.19
N LEU A 249 27.16 -2.69 -10.72
CA LEU A 249 26.86 -1.27 -10.51
C LEU A 249 25.40 -1.07 -10.10
N ARG A 250 25.17 -0.23 -9.07
CA ARG A 250 23.88 0.33 -8.67
C ARG A 250 23.91 1.84 -8.72
N SER A 251 22.85 2.46 -9.18
CA SER A 251 22.82 3.91 -9.45
C SER A 251 21.90 4.69 -8.48
N GLY A 252 21.79 4.20 -7.24
CA GLY A 252 21.04 4.91 -6.19
C GLY A 252 19.53 4.66 -6.24
N THR A 253 18.73 5.70 -6.07
CA THR A 253 17.26 5.64 -6.01
C THR A 253 16.63 7.00 -6.28
N ASP A 254 15.31 7.04 -6.55
CA ASP A 254 14.45 8.24 -6.55
C ASP A 254 14.95 9.38 -7.44
N PHE A 255 15.48 9.05 -8.62
CA PHE A 255 16.08 10.06 -9.52
C PHE A 255 17.17 10.91 -8.85
N LYS A 256 17.74 10.45 -7.72
CA LYS A 256 18.79 11.17 -6.98
C LYS A 256 20.16 10.99 -7.58
N GLN A 257 20.38 9.85 -8.22
CA GLN A 257 21.63 9.52 -8.91
C GLN A 257 21.35 8.89 -10.27
N LEU A 258 22.34 8.98 -11.13
CA LEU A 258 22.48 8.16 -12.32
C LEU A 258 23.97 7.84 -12.56
N SER A 259 24.24 6.78 -13.32
CA SER A 259 25.57 6.45 -13.79
C SER A 259 25.67 6.71 -15.29
N TYR A 260 26.70 7.46 -15.69
CA TYR A 260 27.15 7.57 -17.07
C TYR A 260 28.36 6.68 -17.27
N ILE A 261 28.33 5.81 -18.28
CA ILE A 261 29.31 4.76 -18.48
C ILE A 261 29.82 4.89 -19.90
N GLU A 262 31.15 4.97 -20.04
CA GLU A 262 31.88 4.85 -21.29
C GLU A 262 32.52 3.49 -21.39
N ALA A 263 32.42 2.83 -22.54
CA ALA A 263 32.97 1.50 -22.76
C ALA A 263 33.81 1.45 -24.05
N TRP A 264 34.98 0.85 -23.91
CA TRP A 264 35.94 0.61 -24.97
C TRP A 264 36.16 -0.88 -25.18
N ARG A 265 36.11 -1.35 -26.43
CA ARG A 265 36.47 -2.72 -26.73
C ARG A 265 37.98 -2.90 -26.59
N LYS A 266 38.43 -4.00 -25.98
CA LYS A 266 39.84 -4.31 -25.88
C LYS A 266 40.39 -4.72 -27.25
N THR A 267 41.62 -4.32 -27.53
CA THR A 267 42.25 -4.55 -28.82
C THR A 267 42.52 -6.03 -29.14
N ASP A 268 42.60 -6.87 -28.12
CA ASP A 268 42.77 -8.31 -28.17
C ASP A 268 41.46 -9.10 -28.19
N ASP A 269 40.32 -8.40 -28.32
CA ASP A 269 38.97 -8.96 -28.23
C ASP A 269 38.67 -9.70 -26.91
N SER A 270 39.47 -9.50 -25.87
CA SER A 270 39.32 -10.19 -24.58
C SER A 270 38.18 -9.61 -23.70
N GLY A 271 37.42 -8.62 -24.18
CA GLY A 271 36.33 -8.00 -23.46
C GLY A 271 36.30 -6.47 -23.56
N TRP A 272 35.88 -5.82 -22.49
CA TRP A 272 35.62 -4.39 -22.43
C TRP A 272 36.34 -3.71 -21.29
N ASP A 273 36.77 -2.45 -21.51
CA ASP A 273 37.20 -1.53 -20.47
C ASP A 273 36.09 -0.50 -20.24
N PHE A 274 35.87 -0.13 -18.97
CA PHE A 274 34.80 0.80 -18.59
C PHE A 274 35.34 1.99 -17.82
N SER A 275 34.75 3.17 -18.01
CA SER A 275 34.84 4.29 -17.09
C SER A 275 33.43 4.66 -16.62
N ILE A 276 33.23 4.77 -15.32
CA ILE A 276 31.93 4.94 -14.67
C ILE A 276 31.94 6.27 -13.92
N THR A 277 31.05 7.15 -14.31
CA THR A 277 30.84 8.47 -13.69
C THR A 277 29.50 8.47 -12.98
N ARG A 278 29.51 8.72 -11.68
CA ARG A 278 28.32 8.99 -10.86
C ARG A 278 27.90 10.44 -11.05
N ARG A 279 26.61 10.66 -11.20
CA ARG A 279 25.97 11.98 -11.18
C ARG A 279 24.94 12.04 -10.08
N ASP A 280 25.22 12.83 -9.06
CA ASP A 280 24.23 13.20 -8.05
C ASP A 280 23.35 14.34 -8.59
N VAL A 281 22.03 14.15 -8.50
CA VAL A 281 21.05 15.14 -8.95
C VAL A 281 20.84 16.15 -7.85
N VAL A 282 21.71 17.19 -7.86
CA VAL A 282 21.78 18.24 -6.84
C VAL A 282 20.98 19.48 -7.25
N ARG A 283 20.68 20.33 -6.26
CA ARG A 283 19.89 21.57 -6.44
C ARG A 283 20.49 22.55 -7.46
N ALA A 284 21.81 22.55 -7.60
CA ALA A 284 22.51 23.42 -8.55
C ALA A 284 22.20 23.09 -10.03
N ILE A 285 21.71 21.88 -10.32
CA ILE A 285 21.31 21.49 -11.68
C ILE A 285 19.97 22.17 -12.01
N PRO A 286 19.86 22.89 -13.15
CA PRO A 286 18.61 23.52 -13.54
C PRO A 286 17.54 22.48 -13.87
N GLU A 287 16.27 22.84 -13.65
CA GLU A 287 15.13 22.01 -14.03
C GLU A 287 14.84 22.12 -15.53
N ASP A 288 14.50 21.00 -16.15
CA ASP A 288 14.00 20.97 -17.52
C ASP A 288 12.56 21.52 -17.57
N PRO A 289 12.29 22.64 -18.27
CA PRO A 289 10.97 23.26 -18.23
C PRO A 289 9.82 22.40 -18.72
N ALA A 290 10.07 21.58 -19.75
CA ALA A 290 9.03 20.68 -20.27
C ALA A 290 8.66 19.58 -19.28
N THR A 291 9.64 19.09 -18.52
CA THR A 291 9.41 18.12 -17.46
C THR A 291 8.71 18.74 -16.25
N VAL A 292 9.00 19.99 -15.89
CA VAL A 292 8.24 20.72 -14.86
C VAL A 292 6.77 20.80 -15.24
N GLU A 293 6.46 21.22 -16.47
CA GLU A 293 5.07 21.27 -16.95
C GLU A 293 4.38 19.89 -16.91
N LEU A 294 5.10 18.84 -17.29
CA LEU A 294 4.58 17.47 -17.22
C LEU A 294 4.29 17.03 -15.78
N VAL A 295 5.19 17.31 -14.84
CA VAL A 295 4.98 17.04 -13.40
C VAL A 295 3.73 17.77 -12.92
N ASP A 296 3.62 19.07 -13.20
CA ASP A 296 2.48 19.87 -12.76
C ASP A 296 1.15 19.38 -13.36
N LYS A 297 1.14 19.01 -14.63
CA LYS A 297 -0.04 18.46 -15.30
C LYS A 297 -0.50 17.16 -14.67
N LEU A 298 0.43 16.24 -14.34
CA LEU A 298 0.10 14.92 -13.80
C LEU A 298 -0.21 14.95 -12.31
N THR A 299 0.35 15.90 -11.54
CA THR A 299 0.24 15.92 -10.08
C THR A 299 -0.75 16.96 -9.54
N SER A 300 -1.12 18.01 -10.30
CA SER A 300 -1.94 19.12 -9.80
C SER A 300 -3.32 18.69 -9.28
N ALA A 301 -4.08 17.93 -10.07
CA ALA A 301 -5.39 17.44 -9.67
C ALA A 301 -5.30 16.45 -8.49
N LEU A 302 -4.23 15.68 -8.46
CA LEU A 302 -3.93 14.74 -7.40
C LEU A 302 -3.55 15.47 -6.09
N LYS A 303 -2.70 16.51 -6.18
CA LYS A 303 -2.32 17.34 -5.03
C LYS A 303 -3.55 17.91 -4.31
N ALA A 304 -4.55 18.41 -5.06
CA ALA A 304 -5.78 18.93 -4.48
C ALA A 304 -6.57 17.86 -3.71
N LYS A 305 -6.72 16.64 -4.27
CA LYS A 305 -7.35 15.51 -3.58
C LYS A 305 -6.58 15.06 -2.35
N LEU A 306 -5.27 14.99 -2.44
CA LEU A 306 -4.37 14.54 -1.37
C LEU A 306 -4.31 15.51 -0.19
N GLN A 307 -4.49 16.81 -0.43
CA GLN A 307 -4.52 17.83 0.63
C GLN A 307 -5.86 17.88 1.39
N LYS A 308 -6.91 17.19 0.93
CA LYS A 308 -8.20 17.17 1.63
C LYS A 308 -8.05 16.59 3.04
N PRO A 309 -8.52 17.30 4.08
CA PRO A 309 -8.52 16.77 5.44
C PRO A 309 -9.56 15.64 5.56
N VAL A 310 -9.13 14.50 6.12
CA VAL A 310 -9.99 13.35 6.42
C VAL A 310 -10.34 13.28 7.90
N GLY A 311 -9.46 13.77 8.78
CA GLY A 311 -9.64 13.74 10.23
C GLY A 311 -8.72 14.73 10.95
N TYR A 312 -8.73 14.68 12.27
CA TYR A 312 -7.92 15.55 13.14
C TYR A 312 -7.33 14.72 14.27
N THR A 313 -6.10 15.06 14.66
CA THR A 313 -5.48 14.51 15.88
C THR A 313 -5.17 15.61 16.87
N ALA A 314 -5.46 15.37 18.15
CA ALA A 314 -5.10 16.28 19.24
C ALA A 314 -3.67 16.02 19.76
N ASN A 315 -3.17 14.78 19.59
CA ASN A 315 -1.83 14.38 19.99
C ASN A 315 -0.94 14.17 18.76
N PRO A 316 0.38 14.38 18.87
CA PRO A 316 1.30 13.99 17.81
C PRO A 316 1.26 12.46 17.62
N LEU A 317 1.26 11.98 16.35
CA LEU A 317 1.27 10.56 16.04
C LEU A 317 2.69 10.16 15.61
N ASP A 318 3.31 9.24 16.32
CA ASP A 318 4.69 8.82 16.05
C ASP A 318 4.73 7.61 15.13
N ALA A 319 5.12 7.84 13.86
CA ALA A 319 5.29 6.83 12.81
C ALA A 319 6.77 6.54 12.50
N ARG A 320 7.73 7.08 13.26
CA ARG A 320 9.15 6.93 12.98
C ARG A 320 9.59 5.46 13.12
N PHE A 321 10.42 5.00 12.20
CA PHE A 321 10.97 3.63 12.25
C PHE A 321 11.73 3.37 13.54
N SER A 322 12.46 4.36 14.07
CA SER A 322 13.12 4.29 15.37
C SER A 322 12.17 4.07 16.55
N THR A 323 10.89 4.30 16.39
CA THR A 323 9.84 4.03 17.39
C THR A 323 9.07 2.76 17.06
N VAL A 324 8.38 2.74 15.91
CA VAL A 324 7.42 1.68 15.59
C VAL A 324 8.04 0.30 15.45
N ARG A 325 9.35 0.23 15.13
CA ARG A 325 10.06 -1.05 14.91
C ARG A 325 10.78 -1.60 16.14
N ARG A 326 10.61 -1.00 17.32
CA ARG A 326 11.25 -1.50 18.55
C ARG A 326 10.48 -1.22 19.85
N LYS A 327 9.43 -0.43 19.80
CA LYS A 327 8.62 -0.12 21.00
C LYS A 327 7.19 0.25 20.60
N GLU A 328 6.34 0.38 21.59
CA GLU A 328 4.97 0.83 21.43
C GLU A 328 4.90 2.22 20.79
N SER A 329 3.96 2.40 19.87
CA SER A 329 3.63 3.68 19.24
C SER A 329 2.14 3.98 19.40
N ASN A 330 1.81 5.22 19.69
CA ASN A 330 0.43 5.66 19.77
C ASN A 330 -0.31 5.54 18.43
N LEU A 331 0.40 5.73 17.30
CA LEU A 331 -0.15 5.45 15.99
C LEU A 331 -0.38 3.95 15.79
N GLY A 332 0.58 3.11 16.18
CA GLY A 332 0.44 1.65 16.15
C GLY A 332 -0.76 1.17 16.97
N ASN A 333 -0.91 1.68 18.18
CA ASN A 333 -2.07 1.42 19.03
C ASN A 333 -3.38 1.78 18.34
N PHE A 334 -3.47 2.99 17.80
CA PHE A 334 -4.65 3.49 17.13
C PHE A 334 -5.07 2.63 15.92
N VAL A 335 -4.12 2.28 15.08
CA VAL A 335 -4.42 1.47 13.87
C VAL A 335 -4.81 0.05 14.25
N CYS A 336 -4.10 -0.60 15.19
CA CYS A 336 -4.46 -1.93 15.64
C CYS A 336 -5.83 -1.95 16.34
N ASP A 337 -6.18 -0.90 17.10
CA ASP A 337 -7.52 -0.78 17.68
C ASP A 337 -8.60 -0.72 16.58
N LEU A 338 -8.36 0.05 15.52
CA LEU A 338 -9.30 0.13 14.41
C LEU A 338 -9.44 -1.20 13.64
N MET A 339 -8.35 -1.90 13.40
CA MET A 339 -8.38 -3.23 12.78
C MET A 339 -9.23 -4.19 13.62
N ARG A 340 -8.98 -4.22 14.93
CA ARG A 340 -9.73 -5.06 15.88
C ARG A 340 -11.22 -4.72 15.90
N PHE A 341 -11.57 -3.44 16.04
CA PHE A 341 -12.97 -2.99 16.12
C PHE A 341 -13.72 -3.16 14.79
N HIS A 342 -13.05 -2.91 13.66
CA HIS A 342 -13.68 -3.05 12.35
C HIS A 342 -14.18 -4.48 12.12
N HIS A 343 -13.40 -5.46 12.51
CA HIS A 343 -13.67 -6.87 12.32
C HIS A 343 -14.27 -7.57 13.54
N ASN A 344 -14.45 -6.86 14.65
CA ASN A 344 -14.95 -7.40 15.93
C ASN A 344 -14.12 -8.60 16.42
N ALA A 345 -12.79 -8.52 16.28
CA ALA A 345 -11.87 -9.56 16.71
C ALA A 345 -11.52 -9.42 18.21
N ASP A 346 -11.07 -10.53 18.84
CA ASP A 346 -10.61 -10.54 20.23
C ASP A 346 -9.37 -9.66 20.40
N CYS A 347 -8.45 -9.74 19.44
CA CYS A 347 -7.21 -8.97 19.43
C CYS A 347 -6.78 -8.58 18.02
N ALA A 348 -5.78 -7.70 17.93
CA ALA A 348 -5.13 -7.39 16.66
C ALA A 348 -3.61 -7.31 16.82
N MET A 349 -2.89 -7.68 15.75
CA MET A 349 -1.45 -7.57 15.64
C MET A 349 -1.07 -7.16 14.23
N MET A 350 -0.19 -6.18 14.11
CA MET A 350 0.28 -5.65 12.84
C MET A 350 1.81 -5.53 12.87
N ALA A 351 2.50 -6.12 11.89
CA ALA A 351 3.92 -5.92 11.67
C ALA A 351 4.20 -4.44 11.38
N SER A 352 5.14 -3.83 12.09
CA SER A 352 5.43 -2.39 12.01
C SER A 352 5.99 -1.95 10.65
N GLY A 353 6.48 -2.87 9.82
CA GLY A 353 6.84 -2.64 8.42
C GLY A 353 5.69 -2.09 7.58
N THR A 354 4.45 -2.26 8.04
CA THR A 354 3.24 -1.65 7.47
C THR A 354 3.24 -0.12 7.55
N ILE A 355 3.88 0.45 8.59
CA ILE A 355 3.93 1.90 8.85
C ILE A 355 5.15 2.48 8.12
N ARG A 356 4.91 3.30 7.09
CA ARG A 356 5.94 3.84 6.19
C ARG A 356 6.16 5.35 6.33
N GLY A 357 5.44 6.01 7.25
CA GLY A 357 5.48 7.46 7.39
C GLY A 357 6.83 8.04 7.82
N ASP A 358 7.61 7.30 8.60
CA ASP A 358 8.91 7.66 9.19
C ASP A 358 9.03 9.11 9.72
N GLN A 359 7.95 9.62 10.28
CA GLN A 359 7.85 10.98 10.81
C GLN A 359 6.89 11.05 11.99
N ILE A 360 6.85 12.20 12.65
CA ILE A 360 5.80 12.54 13.60
C ILE A 360 4.78 13.40 12.89
N TYR A 361 3.52 12.94 12.82
CA TYR A 361 2.41 13.78 12.36
C TYR A 361 1.99 14.71 13.51
N PRO A 362 2.08 16.04 13.35
CA PRO A 362 1.79 16.99 14.41
C PRO A 362 0.29 17.02 14.75
N PRO A 363 -0.10 17.55 15.92
CA PRO A 363 -1.49 17.84 16.20
C PRO A 363 -2.11 18.74 15.13
N GLY A 364 -3.33 18.42 14.69
CA GLY A 364 -4.03 19.13 13.64
C GLY A 364 -4.71 18.23 12.61
N PRO A 365 -4.95 18.74 11.39
CA PRO A 365 -5.64 17.99 10.35
C PRO A 365 -4.77 16.86 9.80
N LEU A 366 -5.35 15.66 9.76
CA LEU A 366 -4.84 14.52 9.01
C LEU A 366 -5.44 14.56 7.61
N ARG A 367 -4.59 14.50 6.59
CA ARG A 367 -4.99 14.60 5.20
C ARG A 367 -4.97 13.23 4.52
N VAL A 368 -5.59 13.13 3.34
CA VAL A 368 -5.55 11.90 2.53
C VAL A 368 -4.11 11.46 2.32
N LYS A 369 -3.20 12.38 1.97
CA LYS A 369 -1.78 12.08 1.76
C LYS A 369 -1.11 11.45 2.99
N ASP A 370 -1.45 11.90 4.19
CA ASP A 370 -0.83 11.43 5.42
C ASP A 370 -1.17 9.96 5.68
N ILE A 371 -2.42 9.56 5.37
CA ILE A 371 -2.88 8.18 5.47
C ILE A 371 -2.21 7.30 4.40
N LEU A 372 -2.23 7.74 3.14
CA LEU A 372 -1.69 6.95 2.04
C LEU A 372 -0.16 6.81 2.10
N SER A 373 0.57 7.88 2.49
CA SER A 373 2.02 7.80 2.71
C SER A 373 2.39 6.89 3.88
N CYS A 374 1.54 6.85 4.91
CA CYS A 374 1.79 6.03 6.08
C CYS A 374 1.46 4.55 5.83
N PHE A 375 0.45 4.26 4.99
CA PHE A 375 -0.06 2.92 4.67
C PHE A 375 -0.22 2.74 3.16
N PRO A 376 0.88 2.68 2.39
CA PRO A 376 0.82 2.65 0.93
C PRO A 376 0.44 1.28 0.34
N PHE A 377 0.47 0.22 1.14
CA PHE A 377 0.29 -1.14 0.66
C PHE A 377 -1.18 -1.53 0.54
N GLU A 378 -1.51 -2.21 -0.55
CA GLU A 378 -2.83 -2.78 -0.83
C GLU A 378 -2.95 -4.22 -0.30
N ASP A 379 -2.58 -4.41 0.96
CA ASP A 379 -2.67 -5.68 1.67
C ASP A 379 -3.80 -5.60 2.70
N PRO A 380 -4.88 -6.38 2.53
CA PRO A 380 -6.07 -6.26 3.36
C PRO A 380 -5.87 -6.80 4.78
N VAL A 381 -6.71 -6.34 5.66
CA VAL A 381 -6.83 -6.90 7.02
C VAL A 381 -7.69 -8.15 6.95
N VAL A 382 -7.15 -9.26 7.42
CA VAL A 382 -7.82 -10.57 7.55
C VAL A 382 -8.11 -10.90 8.99
N VAL A 383 -8.98 -11.87 9.25
CA VAL A 383 -9.24 -12.39 10.60
C VAL A 383 -8.93 -13.88 10.64
N LEU A 384 -8.01 -14.24 11.51
CA LEU A 384 -7.55 -15.59 11.73
C LEU A 384 -8.10 -16.17 13.05
N ARG A 385 -8.31 -17.48 13.10
CA ARG A 385 -8.56 -18.21 14.35
C ARG A 385 -7.29 -18.89 14.79
N VAL A 386 -6.68 -18.39 15.87
CA VAL A 386 -5.37 -18.82 16.34
C VAL A 386 -5.40 -19.28 17.79
N THR A 387 -4.53 -20.22 18.17
CA THR A 387 -4.33 -20.60 19.56
C THR A 387 -3.50 -19.54 20.31
N GLY A 388 -3.62 -19.48 21.64
CA GLY A 388 -2.74 -18.62 22.43
C GLY A 388 -1.27 -18.96 22.26
N ARG A 389 -0.94 -20.23 22.08
CA ARG A 389 0.43 -20.69 21.76
C ARG A 389 0.94 -20.07 20.47
N ALA A 390 0.12 -20.04 19.41
CA ALA A 390 0.46 -19.41 18.12
C ALA A 390 0.65 -17.89 18.27
N LEU A 391 -0.21 -17.21 19.06
CA LEU A 391 -0.03 -15.78 19.37
C LEU A 391 1.29 -15.50 20.08
N ARG A 392 1.66 -16.31 21.09
CA ARG A 392 2.93 -16.19 21.81
C ARG A 392 4.12 -16.39 20.88
N ALA A 393 4.07 -17.41 20.02
CA ALA A 393 5.12 -17.69 19.03
C ALA A 393 5.22 -16.58 17.96
N ALA A 394 4.10 -15.99 17.55
CA ALA A 394 4.10 -14.84 16.64
C ALA A 394 4.75 -13.59 17.28
N LEU A 395 4.47 -13.31 18.55
CA LEU A 395 5.13 -12.23 19.31
C LEU A 395 6.63 -12.49 19.46
N GLU A 396 7.03 -13.73 19.73
CA GLU A 396 8.43 -14.13 19.83
C GLU A 396 9.18 -13.91 18.51
N ASN A 397 8.58 -14.28 17.36
CA ASN A 397 9.13 -13.96 16.04
C ASN A 397 9.27 -12.44 15.87
N GLY A 398 8.28 -11.67 16.30
CA GLY A 398 8.26 -10.21 16.16
C GLY A 398 9.43 -9.50 16.87
N VAL A 399 9.89 -10.02 18.01
CA VAL A 399 11.02 -9.46 18.79
C VAL A 399 12.36 -10.15 18.52
N SER A 400 12.37 -11.18 17.66
CA SER A 400 13.54 -12.06 17.43
C SER A 400 14.78 -11.35 16.91
N GLN A 401 14.63 -10.30 16.12
CA GLN A 401 15.73 -9.58 15.46
C GLN A 401 16.13 -8.29 16.17
N LEU A 402 15.48 -7.92 17.27
CA LEU A 402 15.91 -6.76 18.04
C LEU A 402 17.39 -6.92 18.49
N PRO A 403 18.20 -5.85 18.47
CA PRO A 403 17.83 -4.43 18.31
C PRO A 403 17.74 -3.92 16.86
N ALA A 404 17.89 -4.79 15.85
CA ALA A 404 17.70 -4.39 14.45
C ALA A 404 16.29 -3.82 14.23
N LEU A 405 16.19 -2.75 13.43
CA LEU A 405 14.91 -2.06 13.15
C LEU A 405 14.13 -2.77 12.04
N GLU A 406 13.82 -4.05 12.26
CA GLU A 406 13.11 -4.90 11.31
C GLU A 406 11.62 -4.60 11.27
N GLY A 407 11.02 -4.79 10.10
CA GLY A 407 9.58 -4.58 9.88
C GLY A 407 8.69 -5.54 10.67
N ARG A 408 9.20 -6.69 11.07
CA ARG A 408 8.46 -7.72 11.83
C ARG A 408 8.04 -7.32 13.24
N PHE A 409 8.61 -6.28 13.85
CA PHE A 409 8.22 -5.87 15.21
C PHE A 409 6.72 -5.58 15.31
N PRO A 410 5.97 -6.19 16.27
CA PRO A 410 4.51 -6.12 16.29
C PRO A 410 4.00 -4.90 17.06
N GLN A 411 3.04 -4.18 16.47
CA GLN A 411 2.13 -3.28 17.15
C GLN A 411 0.82 -4.02 17.42
N VAL A 412 0.15 -3.79 18.57
CA VAL A 412 -0.93 -4.66 19.03
C VAL A 412 -2.16 -3.92 19.56
N SER A 413 -3.31 -4.62 19.58
CA SER A 413 -4.55 -4.19 20.26
C SER A 413 -5.12 -5.31 21.09
N ASN A 414 -5.53 -4.98 22.33
CA ASN A 414 -6.04 -5.89 23.34
C ASN A 414 -5.06 -7.01 23.73
N ILE A 415 -3.79 -6.85 23.38
CA ILE A 415 -2.65 -7.66 23.80
C ILE A 415 -1.73 -6.75 24.62
N GLN A 416 -1.24 -7.23 25.75
CA GLN A 416 -0.12 -6.65 26.49
C GLN A 416 0.97 -7.70 26.59
N TYR A 417 2.21 -7.35 26.24
CA TYR A 417 3.32 -8.28 26.35
C TYR A 417 4.60 -7.60 26.82
N GLY A 418 5.41 -8.37 27.52
CA GLY A 418 6.74 -7.98 27.95
C GLY A 418 7.81 -8.83 27.29
N TYR A 419 8.93 -8.19 26.89
CA TYR A 419 10.07 -8.87 26.31
C TYR A 419 11.38 -8.42 26.97
N SER A 420 12.40 -9.30 26.93
CA SER A 420 13.74 -9.03 27.42
C SER A 420 14.76 -9.16 26.28
N LEU A 421 15.63 -8.15 26.11
CA LEU A 421 16.74 -8.19 25.17
C LEU A 421 17.95 -8.99 25.68
N SER A 422 18.04 -9.20 27.00
CA SER A 422 19.08 -10.04 27.60
C SER A 422 18.85 -11.53 27.36
N ALA A 423 17.60 -11.92 27.02
CA ALA A 423 17.27 -13.28 26.64
C ALA A 423 17.64 -13.58 25.18
N PRO A 424 18.00 -14.83 24.85
CA PRO A 424 18.31 -15.22 23.48
C PRO A 424 17.08 -15.13 22.57
N SER A 425 17.30 -14.89 21.27
CA SER A 425 16.23 -14.96 20.27
C SER A 425 15.51 -16.31 20.35
N GLY A 426 14.17 -16.28 20.32
CA GLY A 426 13.32 -17.45 20.51
C GLY A 426 12.86 -17.67 21.96
N SER A 427 13.30 -16.84 22.90
CA SER A 427 12.92 -16.92 24.32
C SER A 427 12.85 -15.54 25.00
N ARG A 428 12.49 -14.50 24.21
CA ARG A 428 12.47 -13.10 24.64
C ARG A 428 11.15 -12.69 25.30
N ILE A 429 10.05 -13.34 24.98
CA ILE A 429 8.74 -13.01 25.54
C ILE A 429 8.65 -13.50 26.98
N VAL A 430 8.47 -12.57 27.90
CA VAL A 430 8.40 -12.82 29.35
C VAL A 430 6.97 -13.08 29.80
N PHE A 431 6.01 -12.26 29.36
CA PHE A 431 4.60 -12.45 29.63
C PHE A 431 3.74 -12.00 28.46
N VAL A 432 2.52 -12.54 28.35
CA VAL A 432 1.49 -12.10 27.42
C VAL A 432 0.16 -12.11 28.12
N LYS A 433 -0.57 -10.98 28.01
CA LYS A 433 -1.95 -10.84 28.49
C LYS A 433 -2.87 -10.46 27.34
N LEU A 434 -4.08 -11.00 27.35
CA LEU A 434 -5.13 -10.66 26.39
C LEU A 434 -6.37 -10.22 27.16
N GLY A 435 -6.85 -8.98 26.89
CA GLY A 435 -7.98 -8.41 27.64
C GLY A 435 -7.71 -8.25 29.14
N GLY A 436 -6.44 -8.09 29.54
CA GLY A 436 -6.00 -7.97 30.93
C GLY A 436 -5.76 -9.31 31.68
N ASN A 437 -6.16 -10.44 31.09
CA ASN A 437 -5.95 -11.78 31.63
C ASN A 437 -4.72 -12.44 31.00
N ASP A 438 -4.08 -13.35 31.72
CA ASP A 438 -2.97 -14.13 31.18
C ASP A 438 -3.42 -14.95 29.96
N LEU A 439 -2.54 -15.07 28.95
CA LEU A 439 -2.85 -15.78 27.71
C LEU A 439 -2.93 -17.29 27.97
N GLU A 440 -4.05 -17.88 27.61
CA GLU A 440 -4.29 -19.34 27.70
C GLU A 440 -3.83 -20.01 26.40
N ASP A 441 -2.78 -20.82 26.46
CA ASP A 441 -2.08 -21.35 25.27
C ASP A 441 -2.97 -22.20 24.35
N GLU A 442 -3.91 -22.99 24.90
CA GLU A 442 -4.79 -23.88 24.12
C GLU A 442 -6.11 -23.22 23.68
N LYS A 443 -6.42 -22.04 24.19
CA LYS A 443 -7.64 -21.32 23.84
C LYS A 443 -7.54 -20.72 22.45
N LEU A 444 -8.66 -20.77 21.74
CA LEU A 444 -8.79 -20.14 20.42
C LEU A 444 -9.21 -18.68 20.57
N TYR A 445 -8.55 -17.81 19.83
CA TYR A 445 -8.80 -16.40 19.74
C TYR A 445 -8.97 -15.97 18.29
N THR A 446 -9.76 -14.93 18.06
CA THR A 446 -9.86 -14.27 16.77
C THR A 446 -8.83 -13.13 16.70
N LEU A 447 -7.91 -13.21 15.73
CA LEU A 447 -6.82 -12.26 15.51
C LEU A 447 -7.08 -11.48 14.23
N ALA A 448 -7.28 -10.16 14.32
CA ALA A 448 -7.21 -9.29 13.15
C ALA A 448 -5.73 -8.97 12.82
N THR A 449 -5.31 -9.31 11.63
CA THR A 449 -3.94 -9.08 11.16
C THR A 449 -3.94 -8.76 9.67
N ARG A 450 -2.78 -8.58 9.05
CA ARG A 450 -2.68 -8.36 7.61
C ARG A 450 -2.56 -9.68 6.86
N GLY A 451 -3.08 -9.74 5.63
CA GLY A 451 -2.89 -10.87 4.73
C GLY A 451 -1.41 -11.23 4.54
N TYR A 452 -0.52 -10.24 4.47
CA TYR A 452 0.93 -10.41 4.48
C TYR A 452 1.42 -11.34 5.61
N MET A 453 0.94 -11.13 6.84
CA MET A 453 1.31 -11.97 7.99
C MET A 453 0.61 -13.34 7.94
N ALA A 454 -0.61 -13.41 7.42
CA ALA A 454 -1.35 -14.66 7.22
C ALA A 454 -0.71 -15.57 6.16
N ARG A 455 0.07 -14.98 5.23
CA ARG A 455 0.93 -15.71 4.29
C ARG A 455 2.30 -16.10 4.87
N GLY A 456 2.49 -15.96 6.17
CA GLY A 456 3.74 -16.36 6.86
C GLY A 456 4.94 -15.44 6.59
N LYS A 457 4.74 -14.26 5.99
CA LYS A 457 5.82 -13.33 5.65
C LYS A 457 6.46 -12.76 6.92
N ASP A 458 7.67 -12.20 6.80
CA ASP A 458 8.49 -11.72 7.93
C ASP A 458 8.71 -12.78 9.03
N GLY A 459 8.64 -14.08 8.67
CA GLY A 459 8.81 -15.19 9.60
C GLY A 459 7.58 -15.52 10.45
N TYR A 460 6.41 -14.97 10.15
CA TYR A 460 5.16 -15.28 10.84
C TYR A 460 4.55 -16.62 10.41
N THR A 461 5.38 -17.64 10.19
CA THR A 461 4.96 -18.97 9.72
C THR A 461 3.90 -19.64 10.59
N VAL A 462 3.86 -19.33 11.89
CA VAL A 462 2.83 -19.81 12.83
C VAL A 462 1.44 -19.21 12.56
N LEU A 463 1.33 -18.18 11.75
CA LEU A 463 0.07 -17.56 11.32
C LEU A 463 -0.33 -17.97 9.92
N LEU A 464 0.42 -18.88 9.27
CA LEU A 464 0.18 -19.29 7.89
C LEU A 464 -1.21 -19.90 7.77
N ALA A 465 -2.02 -19.28 6.89
CA ALA A 465 -3.41 -19.66 6.67
C ALA A 465 -3.52 -21.01 5.94
N LYS A 466 -4.65 -21.71 6.13
CA LYS A 466 -4.93 -22.98 5.43
C LYS A 466 -4.99 -22.81 3.92
N SER A 467 -5.49 -21.70 3.43
CA SER A 467 -5.48 -21.32 2.02
C SER A 467 -4.08 -21.27 1.42
N GLU A 468 -3.08 -20.97 2.24
CA GLU A 468 -1.66 -20.86 1.88
C GLU A 468 -0.84 -22.12 2.29
N GLY A 469 -1.51 -23.21 2.64
CA GLY A 469 -0.88 -24.47 3.02
C GLY A 469 -0.46 -24.57 4.49
N GLY A 470 -0.91 -23.66 5.36
CA GLY A 470 -0.71 -23.70 6.80
C GLY A 470 -1.81 -24.42 7.58
N GLU A 471 -1.86 -24.15 8.88
CA GLU A 471 -2.84 -24.81 9.78
C GLU A 471 -3.90 -23.82 10.30
N VAL A 472 -3.73 -22.51 10.10
CA VAL A 472 -4.58 -21.47 10.68
C VAL A 472 -5.84 -21.27 9.85
N GLU A 473 -7.00 -21.27 10.51
CA GLU A 473 -8.30 -21.02 9.86
C GLU A 473 -8.50 -19.53 9.64
N GLU A 474 -8.86 -19.15 8.40
CA GLU A 474 -9.29 -17.80 8.05
C GLU A 474 -10.79 -17.65 8.29
N ILE A 475 -11.17 -16.69 9.15
CA ILE A 475 -12.57 -16.30 9.36
C ILE A 475 -12.98 -15.24 8.33
N ILE A 476 -12.06 -14.32 8.01
CA ILE A 476 -12.21 -13.33 6.95
C ILE A 476 -10.95 -13.42 6.09
N SER A 477 -11.14 -13.85 4.85
CA SER A 477 -10.08 -13.97 3.83
C SER A 477 -9.66 -12.60 3.27
N GLU A 478 -8.58 -12.58 2.50
CA GLU A 478 -8.11 -11.36 1.82
C GLU A 478 -9.16 -10.76 0.87
N GLU A 479 -9.94 -11.59 0.17
CA GLU A 479 -11.01 -11.13 -0.73
C GLU A 479 -12.10 -10.34 -0.02
N ASN A 480 -12.37 -10.68 1.25
CA ASN A 480 -13.38 -10.03 2.09
C ASN A 480 -12.78 -9.04 3.09
N GLY A 481 -11.47 -8.89 3.08
CA GLY A 481 -10.72 -8.00 3.94
C GLY A 481 -10.79 -6.55 3.49
N ALA A 482 -10.60 -5.62 4.43
CA ALA A 482 -10.55 -4.20 4.12
C ALA A 482 -9.11 -3.67 4.28
N LEU A 483 -8.68 -2.78 3.38
CA LEU A 483 -7.38 -2.10 3.50
C LEU A 483 -7.34 -1.22 4.75
N ILE A 484 -6.19 -1.12 5.41
CA ILE A 484 -5.98 -0.23 6.57
C ILE A 484 -6.33 1.21 6.21
N SER A 485 -5.93 1.70 5.04
CA SER A 485 -6.25 3.04 4.56
C SER A 485 -7.77 3.26 4.42
N THR A 486 -8.51 2.24 3.99
CA THR A 486 -9.98 2.26 3.90
C THR A 486 -10.61 2.26 5.30
N ILE A 487 -10.15 1.42 6.22
CA ILE A 487 -10.63 1.38 7.61
C ILE A 487 -10.45 2.75 8.29
N LEU A 488 -9.27 3.36 8.12
CA LEU A 488 -8.98 4.70 8.65
C LEU A 488 -9.91 5.76 8.07
N ARG A 489 -10.10 5.78 6.76
CA ARG A 489 -11.01 6.73 6.08
C ARG A 489 -12.46 6.55 6.54
N GLN A 490 -12.94 5.32 6.64
CA GLN A 490 -14.29 5.01 7.14
C GLN A 490 -14.46 5.45 8.60
N TYR A 491 -13.44 5.24 9.44
CA TYR A 491 -13.45 5.70 10.82
C TYR A 491 -13.59 7.23 10.92
N PHE A 492 -12.76 7.98 10.20
CA PHE A 492 -12.84 9.44 10.21
C PHE A 492 -14.15 9.96 9.61
N LEU A 493 -14.67 9.30 8.56
CA LEU A 493 -16.01 9.61 8.03
C LEU A 493 -17.08 9.37 9.08
N SER A 494 -16.99 8.30 9.86
CA SER A 494 -17.90 8.02 10.97
C SER A 494 -17.88 9.13 12.03
N LEU A 495 -16.69 9.62 12.39
CA LEU A 495 -16.56 10.75 13.32
C LEU A 495 -17.21 12.03 12.77
N LYS A 496 -17.03 12.31 11.48
CA LYS A 496 -17.63 13.46 10.79
C LYS A 496 -19.17 13.36 10.82
N VAL A 497 -19.71 12.19 10.54
CA VAL A 497 -21.16 11.93 10.59
C VAL A 497 -21.70 12.11 11.99
N LEU A 498 -21.05 11.52 13.01
CA LEU A 498 -21.44 11.67 14.42
C LEU A 498 -21.36 13.14 14.90
N GLY A 499 -20.38 13.89 14.43
CA GLY A 499 -20.27 15.33 14.71
C GLY A 499 -21.45 16.12 14.11
N LYS A 500 -21.87 15.80 12.88
CA LYS A 500 -23.07 16.38 12.25
C LYS A 500 -24.35 16.03 13.06
N TRP A 501 -24.52 14.77 13.45
CA TRP A 501 -25.66 14.31 14.23
C TRP A 501 -25.78 14.98 15.59
N ASN A 502 -24.70 15.16 16.33
CA ASN A 502 -24.71 15.86 17.60
C ASN A 502 -25.18 17.32 17.51
N ARG A 503 -25.04 17.94 16.33
CA ARG A 503 -25.53 19.30 16.05
C ARG A 503 -26.99 19.34 15.67
N LEU A 504 -27.44 18.35 14.90
CA LEU A 504 -28.83 18.22 14.52
C LEU A 504 -29.69 17.71 15.68
N GLY A 505 -29.04 17.02 16.65
CA GLY A 505 -29.67 16.46 17.83
C GLY A 505 -30.59 17.43 18.57
N PRO A 506 -30.13 18.63 19.00
CA PRO A 506 -30.98 19.60 19.69
C PRO A 506 -32.12 20.15 18.84
N SER A 507 -31.92 20.28 17.54
CA SER A 507 -32.97 20.71 16.59
C SER A 507 -33.96 19.59 16.33
N MET A 508 -33.51 18.36 16.21
CA MET A 508 -34.37 17.18 16.10
C MET A 508 -35.12 16.89 17.39
N HIS A 509 -34.49 17.00 18.57
CA HIS A 509 -35.19 16.88 19.86
C HIS A 509 -36.31 17.89 19.94
N ARG A 510 -36.06 19.16 19.69
CA ARG A 510 -37.13 20.21 19.69
C ARG A 510 -38.23 19.91 18.69
N HIS A 511 -37.90 19.39 17.51
CA HIS A 511 -38.90 19.00 16.54
C HIS A 511 -39.76 17.84 17.03
N TRP A 512 -39.14 16.79 17.54
CA TRP A 512 -39.87 15.62 18.06
C TRP A 512 -40.62 15.92 19.37
N ASP A 513 -40.09 16.76 20.23
CA ASP A 513 -40.76 17.25 21.41
C ASP A 513 -42.05 17.99 21.02
N SER A 514 -41.94 18.87 20.02
CA SER A 514 -43.10 19.60 19.48
C SER A 514 -44.12 18.69 18.75
N VAL A 515 -43.69 17.63 18.13
CA VAL A 515 -44.56 16.60 17.53
C VAL A 515 -45.24 15.78 18.61
N ASN A 516 -44.49 15.35 19.64
CA ASN A 516 -45.05 14.59 20.77
C ASN A 516 -46.05 15.43 21.61
N GLU A 517 -45.73 16.69 21.86
CA GLU A 517 -46.69 17.60 22.51
C GLU A 517 -48.00 17.77 21.73
N ARG A 518 -47.95 17.82 20.37
CA ARG A 518 -49.14 17.86 19.54
C ARG A 518 -49.98 16.59 19.57
N TRP A 519 -49.35 15.44 19.75
CA TRP A 519 -50.03 14.14 19.71
C TRP A 519 -50.50 13.67 21.07
N HIS A 520 -49.74 13.99 22.15
CA HIS A 520 -50.01 13.51 23.53
C HIS A 520 -50.43 14.58 24.49
N GLY A 521 -50.50 15.86 24.07
CA GLY A 521 -50.85 17.00 24.92
C GLY A 521 -49.70 17.53 25.79
N PRO A 522 -49.81 18.74 26.33
CA PRO A 522 -48.80 19.35 27.21
C PRO A 522 -48.66 18.56 28.49
N GLY A 523 -47.38 18.23 28.85
CA GLY A 523 -47.03 17.49 30.05
C GLY A 523 -46.52 16.05 29.82
N TRP A 524 -46.51 15.56 28.56
CA TRP A 524 -46.05 14.21 28.27
C TRP A 524 -44.55 14.01 28.52
N LEU A 525 -43.74 15.05 28.37
CA LEU A 525 -42.32 15.03 28.65
C LEU A 525 -41.96 14.84 30.13
N GLU A 526 -42.81 15.29 31.09
CA GLU A 526 -42.59 15.09 32.52
C GLU A 526 -42.85 13.63 32.93
N ALA A 527 -43.70 12.91 32.22
CA ALA A 527 -44.06 11.53 32.53
C ALA A 527 -43.05 10.49 31.98
N THR A 528 -42.18 10.85 31.03
CA THR A 528 -41.26 9.93 30.33
C THR A 528 -39.76 10.20 30.55
N SER A 529 -39.39 11.16 31.41
CA SER A 529 -38.02 11.48 31.75
C SER A 529 -37.40 10.43 32.72
N PRO A 530 -36.39 9.67 32.34
CA PRO A 530 -35.76 8.66 33.22
C PRO A 530 -34.76 9.23 34.24
N LEU A 531 -34.70 10.53 34.45
CA LEU A 531 -33.72 11.21 35.32
C LEU A 531 -34.40 12.12 36.34
N ALA A 532 -35.17 11.53 37.23
CA ALA A 532 -35.43 12.11 38.54
C ALA A 532 -35.19 11.03 39.60
N SER A 533 -34.10 11.17 40.36
CA SER A 533 -33.88 10.38 41.57
C SER A 533 -35.00 10.63 42.54
N PRO A 534 -35.59 9.61 43.20
CA PRO A 534 -36.67 9.84 44.13
C PRO A 534 -36.12 10.43 45.44
N GLU A 535 -36.40 11.70 45.68
CA GLU A 535 -36.38 12.26 47.04
C GLU A 535 -37.44 11.55 47.88
N LYS A 536 -37.02 11.10 49.06
CA LYS A 536 -37.83 10.46 50.06
C LYS A 536 -38.95 11.41 50.55
N GLN A 537 -40.19 11.03 50.35
CA GLN A 537 -41.32 11.59 51.11
C GLN A 537 -42.02 10.50 51.90
N PRO A 538 -42.66 10.85 53.05
CA PRO A 538 -42.99 9.90 54.13
C PRO A 538 -44.28 9.13 53.86
N GLU A 539 -44.31 7.90 54.41
CA GLU A 539 -45.41 6.97 54.35
C GLU A 539 -46.72 7.55 54.90
N LYS A 540 -47.82 7.47 54.18
CA LYS A 540 -49.19 7.43 54.69
C LYS A 540 -49.82 6.09 54.36
N ARG A 541 -50.07 5.32 55.40
CA ARG A 541 -50.89 4.10 55.40
C ARG A 541 -52.31 4.43 54.93
N ILE A 542 -52.80 3.70 53.95
CA ILE A 542 -54.25 3.43 53.78
C ILE A 542 -54.44 2.00 53.29
N SER A 543 -55.37 1.31 53.87
CA SER A 543 -55.80 -0.07 53.89
C SER A 543 -56.32 -0.58 52.54
N ASN A 544 -56.05 -1.90 52.27
CA ASN A 544 -56.67 -2.75 51.25
C ASN A 544 -58.20 -2.79 51.30
N PRO A 545 -58.80 -3.08 50.11
CA PRO A 545 -59.67 -4.25 50.09
C PRO A 545 -59.35 -5.22 48.94
N THR A 546 -59.49 -6.47 49.26
CA THR A 546 -59.50 -7.71 48.49
C THR A 546 -60.59 -7.72 47.44
N ILE A 547 -60.29 -8.15 46.17
CA ILE A 547 -61.25 -8.86 45.35
C ILE A 547 -60.47 -9.88 44.48
N SER A 548 -60.96 -11.09 44.53
CA SER A 548 -60.59 -12.29 43.79
C SER A 548 -61.09 -12.26 42.35
N GLY A 549 -60.35 -12.87 41.42
CA GLY A 549 -60.83 -13.16 40.08
C GLY A 549 -59.82 -13.81 39.20
N ASN A 550 -59.95 -15.14 39.05
CA ASN A 550 -59.22 -15.97 38.08
C ASN A 550 -59.53 -15.58 36.63
N ALA A 551 -58.49 -15.42 35.80
CA ALA A 551 -58.61 -15.70 34.39
C ALA A 551 -57.23 -16.05 33.77
N SER A 552 -57.17 -17.23 33.15
CA SER A 552 -56.02 -17.78 32.45
C SER A 552 -55.76 -17.11 31.12
N PRO A 553 -54.50 -17.03 30.64
CA PRO A 553 -54.17 -16.43 29.34
C PRO A 553 -54.39 -17.40 28.18
N PRO A 554 -54.70 -16.89 26.96
CA PRO A 554 -54.90 -17.73 25.79
C PRO A 554 -53.57 -18.14 25.13
N LYS A 555 -53.59 -19.39 24.62
CA LYS A 555 -52.51 -20.05 23.90
C LYS A 555 -52.37 -19.41 22.50
N PHE A 556 -51.16 -19.02 22.07
CA PHE A 556 -50.84 -18.75 20.70
C PHE A 556 -50.40 -20.02 19.96
N SER A 557 -51.07 -20.31 18.85
CA SER A 557 -50.79 -21.42 17.94
C SER A 557 -49.64 -21.06 16.98
N SER A 558 -48.77 -22.06 16.78
CA SER A 558 -47.64 -22.06 15.84
C SER A 558 -48.13 -22.00 14.37
N PHE A 559 -47.61 -21.04 13.61
CA PHE A 559 -47.71 -21.08 12.13
C PHE A 559 -46.50 -21.81 11.56
N GLN A 560 -46.80 -22.92 10.85
CA GLN A 560 -45.85 -23.66 10.02
C GLN A 560 -45.65 -22.94 8.67
N TYR A 561 -44.40 -22.75 8.30
CA TYR A 561 -44.00 -22.24 7.01
C TYR A 561 -43.83 -23.40 6.01
N ASN A 562 -44.55 -23.33 4.89
CA ASN A 562 -44.50 -24.30 3.80
C ASN A 562 -43.77 -23.73 2.59
N PRO A 563 -42.66 -24.28 2.09
CA PRO A 563 -41.95 -23.76 0.94
C PRO A 563 -42.56 -24.23 -0.39
N ARG A 564 -42.76 -23.31 -1.33
CA ARG A 564 -43.13 -23.62 -2.73
C ARG A 564 -41.90 -24.03 -3.55
N PRO A 565 -42.07 -24.90 -4.57
CA PRO A 565 -40.98 -25.52 -5.33
C PRO A 565 -40.43 -24.61 -6.43
N LYS A 566 -39.12 -24.79 -6.70
CA LYS A 566 -38.34 -24.16 -7.77
C LYS A 566 -38.78 -24.65 -9.15
N GLN A 567 -39.05 -23.76 -10.08
CA GLN A 567 -39.15 -24.05 -11.51
C GLN A 567 -37.75 -23.89 -12.16
N GLN A 568 -37.37 -24.88 -12.96
CA GLN A 568 -36.21 -24.89 -13.84
C GLN A 568 -36.53 -24.13 -15.13
N PRO A 569 -35.56 -23.41 -15.76
CA PRO A 569 -35.73 -22.92 -17.12
C PRO A 569 -35.20 -23.92 -18.14
N GLY A 570 -36.03 -24.15 -19.16
CA GLY A 570 -35.78 -25.07 -20.27
C GLY A 570 -34.74 -24.52 -21.26
N LYS A 571 -34.09 -25.48 -21.91
CA LYS A 571 -33.22 -25.32 -23.07
C LYS A 571 -34.05 -25.02 -24.31
N THR A 572 -33.62 -24.08 -25.13
CA THR A 572 -33.93 -24.04 -26.57
C THR A 572 -32.65 -23.79 -27.36
N GLN A 573 -32.35 -24.73 -28.24
CA GLN A 573 -31.47 -24.66 -29.39
C GLN A 573 -32.22 -23.96 -30.52
N ASP A 574 -31.48 -23.19 -31.38
CA ASP A 574 -31.48 -23.24 -32.84
C ASP A 574 -30.60 -22.11 -33.37
N GLN A 575 -29.52 -22.47 -34.05
CA GLN A 575 -29.23 -22.62 -35.51
C GLN A 575 -29.08 -21.28 -36.29
N VAL A 576 -27.83 -21.05 -36.66
CA VAL A 576 -27.23 -20.84 -38.00
C VAL A 576 -27.82 -19.74 -38.92
N SER A 577 -27.01 -18.76 -39.29
CA SER A 577 -26.62 -18.58 -40.69
C SER A 577 -25.47 -17.55 -40.88
N ARG A 578 -24.52 -17.97 -41.72
CA ARG A 578 -23.44 -17.17 -42.32
C ARG A 578 -24.01 -16.19 -43.34
N ARG A 579 -23.36 -15.02 -43.49
CA ARG A 579 -22.98 -14.44 -44.81
C ARG A 579 -22.09 -13.20 -44.65
N ASP A 580 -20.90 -13.35 -45.21
CA ASP A 580 -20.18 -12.52 -46.21
C ASP A 580 -19.92 -11.03 -45.93
N GLN A 581 -18.62 -10.73 -45.96
CA GLN A 581 -17.98 -9.44 -46.22
C GLN A 581 -18.33 -8.88 -47.63
N PRO A 582 -18.03 -7.59 -47.98
CA PRO A 582 -16.68 -7.02 -48.01
C PRO A 582 -16.57 -5.50 -47.65
N ASP A 583 -15.30 -5.13 -47.39
CA ASP A 583 -14.54 -3.90 -47.64
C ASP A 583 -15.27 -2.57 -47.82
N ASP A 584 -14.93 -1.54 -47.04
CA ASP A 584 -14.35 -0.32 -47.63
C ASP A 584 -13.62 0.57 -46.60
N ILE A 585 -12.64 1.28 -47.14
CA ILE A 585 -11.60 2.14 -46.60
C ILE A 585 -12.19 3.50 -46.21
N GLY A 586 -11.77 4.09 -45.08
CA GLY A 586 -11.81 5.52 -45.07
C GLY A 586 -11.84 6.24 -43.70
N ARG A 587 -10.70 6.78 -43.33
CA ARG A 587 -10.43 8.06 -42.64
C ARG A 587 -10.78 8.27 -41.19
N ASP A 588 -9.67 8.39 -40.45
CA ASP A 588 -9.40 9.32 -39.33
C ASP A 588 -10.54 10.19 -38.83
N SER A 589 -10.94 9.92 -37.62
CA SER A 589 -11.31 10.95 -36.65
C SER A 589 -10.84 10.46 -35.28
N ILE A 590 -9.85 11.14 -34.74
CA ILE A 590 -9.42 11.06 -33.37
C ILE A 590 -10.60 11.56 -32.53
N SER A 591 -11.40 10.64 -32.01
CA SER A 591 -12.26 10.93 -30.89
C SER A 591 -11.40 10.82 -29.63
N GLU A 592 -11.16 11.95 -28.98
CA GLU A 592 -10.76 12.02 -27.59
C GLU A 592 -11.83 11.32 -26.76
N ASP A 593 -11.67 10.03 -26.52
CA ASP A 593 -12.33 9.39 -25.41
C ASP A 593 -11.68 9.96 -24.14
N GLU A 594 -12.24 11.07 -23.67
CA GLU A 594 -12.29 11.37 -22.26
C GLU A 594 -13.02 10.21 -21.58
N SER A 595 -12.29 9.13 -21.28
CA SER A 595 -12.73 8.19 -20.26
C SER A 595 -12.86 9.01 -18.99
N THR A 596 -14.08 9.38 -18.70
CA THR A 596 -14.57 9.86 -17.43
C THR A 596 -13.81 9.10 -16.34
N MET A 597 -12.83 9.76 -15.70
CA MET A 597 -12.49 9.42 -14.34
C MET A 597 -13.85 9.50 -13.63
N ASP A 598 -14.33 8.33 -13.16
CA ASP A 598 -15.41 8.30 -12.23
C ASP A 598 -15.06 9.30 -11.15
N SER A 599 -15.67 10.47 -11.25
CA SER A 599 -15.83 11.33 -10.14
C SER A 599 -16.62 10.48 -9.14
N GLU A 600 -15.94 9.78 -8.22
CA GLU A 600 -16.51 9.60 -6.92
C GLU A 600 -16.77 11.03 -6.44
N SER A 601 -17.90 11.56 -6.90
CA SER A 601 -18.53 12.69 -6.25
C SER A 601 -18.48 12.35 -4.77
N ASP A 602 -18.22 13.33 -3.91
CA ASP A 602 -18.52 13.29 -2.48
C ASP A 602 -20.05 13.09 -2.30
N SER A 603 -20.63 12.12 -3.00
CA SER A 603 -21.97 11.62 -2.77
C SER A 603 -21.88 10.92 -1.43
N GLU A 604 -22.50 11.54 -0.45
CA GLU A 604 -22.94 10.87 0.77
C GLU A 604 -23.37 9.46 0.40
N PRO A 605 -23.02 8.42 1.20
CA PRO A 605 -23.43 7.06 0.87
C PRO A 605 -24.91 7.08 0.49
N GLU A 606 -25.27 6.44 -0.60
CA GLU A 606 -26.62 6.46 -1.22
C GLU A 606 -27.78 6.24 -0.22
N VAL A 607 -27.48 5.67 0.93
CA VAL A 607 -28.42 5.49 2.06
C VAL A 607 -28.83 6.82 2.70
N LEU A 608 -28.05 7.92 2.50
CA LEU A 608 -28.34 9.24 3.06
C LEU A 608 -28.75 10.26 1.97
N SER A 609 -28.53 9.95 0.69
CA SER A 609 -28.88 10.82 -0.45
C SER A 609 -30.18 10.42 -1.16
N ARG A 610 -30.83 9.32 -0.77
CA ARG A 610 -32.23 9.16 -1.18
C ARG A 610 -32.98 10.29 -0.51
N PRO A 611 -33.58 11.24 -1.30
CA PRO A 611 -34.51 12.18 -0.71
C PRO A 611 -35.54 11.31 0.00
N CYS A 612 -35.73 11.54 1.31
CA CYS A 612 -36.94 11.13 1.95
C CYS A 612 -38.02 11.65 1.02
N THR A 613 -38.60 10.77 0.22
CA THR A 613 -39.87 11.09 -0.46
C THR A 613 -40.73 11.55 0.68
N TYR A 614 -41.07 12.84 0.67
CA TYR A 614 -42.10 13.39 1.53
C TYR A 614 -43.33 12.57 1.21
N VAL A 615 -43.58 11.55 2.00
CA VAL A 615 -44.86 10.90 2.06
C VAL A 615 -45.78 11.98 2.61
N THR A 616 -46.54 12.58 1.70
CA THR A 616 -47.65 13.45 2.05
C THR A 616 -48.42 12.78 3.17
N THR A 617 -48.58 13.49 4.24
CA THR A 617 -49.32 13.28 5.47
C THR A 617 -50.51 12.32 5.37
N ALA A 618 -50.24 11.02 5.27
CA ALA A 618 -51.16 9.98 5.70
C ALA A 618 -50.67 9.55 7.08
N ALA A 619 -51.57 9.53 8.04
CA ALA A 619 -51.32 9.24 9.45
C ALA A 619 -50.39 8.02 9.63
N LEU A 620 -49.13 8.27 10.02
CA LEU A 620 -48.22 7.24 10.44
C LEU A 620 -48.66 6.78 11.84
N SER A 621 -48.78 5.48 12.05
CA SER A 621 -49.11 4.93 13.35
C SER A 621 -47.99 5.21 14.35
N VAL A 622 -48.27 5.28 15.64
CA VAL A 622 -47.30 5.46 16.74
C VAL A 622 -46.23 4.36 16.68
N GLU A 623 -46.61 3.14 16.28
CA GLU A 623 -45.68 2.00 16.11
C GLU A 623 -44.62 2.23 15.02
N ASP A 624 -44.91 2.97 13.94
CA ASP A 624 -43.93 3.32 12.91
C ASP A 624 -42.91 4.37 13.38
N ALA A 625 -43.30 5.27 14.29
CA ALA A 625 -42.42 6.27 14.86
C ALA A 625 -41.41 5.60 15.84
N ASP A 626 -41.89 4.71 16.71
CA ASP A 626 -41.06 3.95 17.63
C ASP A 626 -40.08 3.02 16.88
N HIS A 627 -40.52 2.39 15.81
CA HIS A 627 -39.66 1.54 14.98
C HIS A 627 -38.53 2.35 14.32
N ARG A 628 -38.80 3.54 13.80
CA ARG A 628 -37.80 4.44 13.21
C ARG A 628 -36.81 4.97 14.24
N GLU A 629 -37.28 5.28 15.45
CA GLU A 629 -36.38 5.69 16.54
C GLU A 629 -35.47 4.54 16.99
N ILE A 630 -36.00 3.32 17.10
CA ILE A 630 -35.22 2.12 17.40
C ILE A 630 -34.17 1.87 16.32
N VAL A 631 -34.54 1.97 15.05
CA VAL A 631 -33.61 1.82 13.91
C VAL A 631 -32.56 2.92 13.92
N ALA A 632 -32.93 4.18 14.15
CA ALA A 632 -31.99 5.29 14.28
C ALA A 632 -31.02 5.11 15.45
N ARG A 633 -31.50 4.69 16.64
CA ARG A 633 -30.69 4.37 17.82
C ARG A 633 -29.75 3.19 17.54
N GLN A 634 -30.22 2.14 16.86
CA GLN A 634 -29.37 0.99 16.48
C GLN A 634 -28.31 1.42 15.47
N PHE A 635 -28.65 2.29 14.51
CA PHE A 635 -27.73 2.84 13.54
C PHE A 635 -26.66 3.70 14.23
N VAL A 636 -27.03 4.62 15.12
CA VAL A 636 -26.11 5.44 15.92
C VAL A 636 -25.19 4.54 16.79
N ARG A 637 -25.74 3.53 17.45
CA ARG A 637 -24.94 2.56 18.25
C ARG A 637 -23.99 1.73 17.37
N LYS A 638 -24.40 1.35 16.15
CA LYS A 638 -23.55 0.67 15.17
C LYS A 638 -22.38 1.56 14.76
N TRP A 639 -22.64 2.84 14.50
CA TRP A 639 -21.62 3.80 14.14
C TRP A 639 -20.70 4.17 15.32
N GLN A 640 -21.25 4.29 16.53
CA GLN A 640 -20.44 4.45 17.75
C GLN A 640 -19.51 3.26 17.97
N ARG A 641 -19.98 2.04 17.81
CA ARG A 641 -19.15 0.83 17.90
C ARG A 641 -18.09 0.77 16.79
N LYS A 642 -18.47 1.05 15.53
CA LYS A 642 -17.51 1.11 14.42
C LYS A 642 -16.47 2.22 14.59
N ALA A 643 -16.82 3.31 15.23
CA ALA A 643 -15.91 4.40 15.54
C ALA A 643 -14.99 4.11 16.75
N GLY A 644 -15.13 2.97 17.42
CA GLY A 644 -14.33 2.64 18.59
C GLY A 644 -14.42 3.71 19.69
N LEU A 645 -15.57 4.39 19.79
CA LEU A 645 -15.74 5.56 20.66
C LEU A 645 -15.77 5.12 22.11
N ASN A 646 -14.64 5.22 22.78
CA ASN A 646 -14.64 5.47 24.23
C ASN A 646 -14.87 6.98 24.39
N PRO A 647 -15.98 7.43 25.00
CA PRO A 647 -16.31 8.85 25.17
C PRO A 647 -15.18 9.65 25.84
N ASP A 648 -14.41 9.01 26.73
CA ASP A 648 -13.35 9.63 27.51
C ASP A 648 -12.05 9.89 26.69
N LYS A 649 -11.92 9.28 25.51
CA LYS A 649 -10.73 9.41 24.65
C LYS A 649 -10.92 10.38 23.47
N ILE A 650 -12.06 11.05 23.35
CA ILE A 650 -12.37 11.94 22.24
C ILE A 650 -12.56 13.38 22.74
N GLN A 651 -11.62 14.25 22.38
CA GLN A 651 -11.75 15.68 22.64
C GLN A 651 -12.52 16.36 21.51
N LEU A 652 -13.46 17.25 21.84
CA LEU A 652 -14.11 18.14 20.91
C LEU A 652 -13.14 19.27 20.55
N VAL A 653 -12.72 19.35 19.30
CA VAL A 653 -12.00 20.53 18.82
C VAL A 653 -13.00 21.64 18.53
N GLU A 654 -13.07 22.60 19.45
CA GLU A 654 -13.78 23.85 19.23
C GLU A 654 -12.93 24.75 18.31
N ARG A 655 -13.31 24.84 17.06
CA ARG A 655 -12.81 25.77 16.02
C ARG A 655 -11.34 25.65 15.61
N VAL A 656 -11.09 25.07 14.47
CA VAL A 656 -9.93 25.41 13.65
C VAL A 656 -10.33 26.57 12.73
N THR A 657 -9.78 27.75 12.96
CA THR A 657 -10.03 28.96 12.17
C THR A 657 -8.97 29.07 11.07
N ASP A 658 -9.10 28.25 10.02
CA ASP A 658 -8.27 28.37 8.81
C ASP A 658 -9.05 28.93 7.60
N GLY A 659 -10.22 29.52 7.83
CA GLY A 659 -11.06 30.07 6.75
C GLY A 659 -11.85 29.05 5.95
N SER A 660 -11.68 27.75 6.19
CA SER A 660 -12.52 26.70 5.65
C SER A 660 -13.76 26.48 6.52
N SER A 661 -14.85 26.03 5.93
CA SER A 661 -16.13 25.78 6.60
C SER A 661 -15.95 25.07 7.93
N PRO A 662 -16.68 25.44 9.01
CA PRO A 662 -16.50 24.89 10.34
C PRO A 662 -16.64 23.35 10.30
N THR A 663 -15.54 22.69 10.56
CA THR A 663 -15.44 21.24 10.48
C THR A 663 -15.96 20.62 11.78
N TRP A 664 -16.93 19.75 11.66
CA TRP A 664 -17.65 19.03 12.70
C TRP A 664 -16.91 17.81 13.26
N THR A 665 -15.61 17.72 13.01
CA THR A 665 -14.80 16.53 13.22
C THR A 665 -14.32 16.46 14.66
N ARG A 666 -14.58 15.36 15.34
CA ARG A 666 -13.93 15.03 16.61
C ARG A 666 -12.48 14.66 16.36
N ALA A 667 -11.56 15.22 17.12
CA ALA A 667 -10.16 14.86 17.07
C ALA A 667 -9.93 13.52 17.79
N ILE A 668 -9.02 12.69 17.24
CA ILE A 668 -8.48 11.54 17.96
C ILE A 668 -7.36 11.99 18.89
N ALA A 669 -7.13 11.26 19.98
CA ALA A 669 -6.06 11.53 20.94
C ALA A 669 -5.39 10.22 21.40
N PRO A 670 -4.81 9.41 20.50
CA PRO A 670 -4.18 8.16 20.90
C PRO A 670 -2.92 8.41 21.72
N VAL A 671 -2.68 7.52 22.68
CA VAL A 671 -1.55 7.57 23.61
C VAL A 671 -0.84 6.22 23.65
N VAL A 672 0.38 6.21 24.19
CA VAL A 672 1.07 4.98 24.61
C VAL A 672 0.43 4.49 25.90
N GLU A 673 0.09 3.20 25.99
CA GLU A 673 -0.72 2.63 27.08
C GLU A 673 0.02 1.54 27.88
N GLY A 674 1.28 1.24 27.56
CA GLY A 674 2.05 0.17 28.15
C GLY A 674 1.68 -1.22 27.63
N ARG A 675 1.24 -1.30 26.36
CA ARG A 675 0.91 -2.58 25.71
C ARG A 675 2.16 -3.40 25.43
N ILE A 676 3.31 -2.72 25.20
CA ILE A 676 4.58 -3.31 24.81
C ILE A 676 5.67 -2.83 25.76
N VAL A 677 6.21 -3.74 26.57
CA VAL A 677 7.13 -3.41 27.67
C VAL A 677 8.44 -4.15 27.49
N GLN A 678 9.54 -3.42 27.44
CA GLN A 678 10.87 -4.01 27.59
C GLN A 678 11.20 -4.12 29.08
N VAL A 679 11.27 -5.37 29.62
CA VAL A 679 11.33 -5.62 31.08
C VAL A 679 12.74 -5.51 31.67
N ASP A 680 13.79 -5.56 30.86
CA ASP A 680 15.18 -5.41 31.27
C ASP A 680 15.73 -3.97 31.10
N ARG A 681 14.86 -3.00 30.84
CA ARG A 681 15.18 -1.58 30.90
C ARG A 681 14.98 -1.10 32.34
N GLU A 682 16.04 -0.64 32.98
CA GLU A 682 15.89 0.17 34.18
C GLU A 682 14.96 1.36 33.85
N GLN A 683 13.98 1.60 34.72
CA GLN A 683 13.07 2.74 34.54
C GLN A 683 13.89 4.02 34.77
N ASP A 684 14.25 4.69 33.66
CA ASP A 684 14.80 6.05 33.67
C ASP A 684 13.72 7.05 34.04
#